data_db21fe3637d47e8d247827063924ffaf
#
_entry.id   db21fe3637d47e8d247827063924ffaf
#
_cell.length_a   1.000
_cell.length_b   1.000
_cell.length_c   1.000
_cell.angle_alpha   90.00
_cell.angle_beta   90.00
_cell.angle_gamma   90.00
#
_symmetry.space_group_name_H-M   'P 1'
#
loop_
_entity.id
_entity.type
_entity.pdbx_description
1 polymer ?
#
loop_
_entity_poly.entity_id
_entity_poly.type
_entity_poly.pdbx_seq_one_letter_code
_entity_poly.pdbx_strand_id
1 'polypeptide(L)'
;MGGTDSKLNFRKAVVQLTTKKTAVEATDDTFWDQFWSESSATISDVFTLIPASEIRALRDENPSNLATLCYKCVEKLHNATLTGCSNPSEQLSILNCVRLLTRFVPYIFEDPDWRGFFWSTVPGQEEESFHGGEETAEARSPLAQTLLSAVADLCFCPEFTVHPPKKTGPDQPEDLSSIDSCEYIWEAGVGFASSPPGNPQFDCSRTELLKLLLTCFSEAMYLPPTAENHSRPNKWLSFFSSAGNRHALPIFTSLLNLVCSYDPLGYGVPYNHLMFADYREPLVEVAAQLLVVLLDHDSMQPTPTTMNGTDAEHSFEEPPVDNLFCNYLSRIHREEDFYFILHGVANLLNNPLIQTYLPNSCKKVSFHQELLVLFWKMCDQNKKFLFYVLKSSDVLDILVPILFHLNDARSDQSRLGLMHIGVFILLLLSGERNFGVRLNKPYSVRVPMDIPVFTGTHADFLVIVFHKIITNGHQRLQPLFDCLLTIIVNVSPYLKSLSMVAANKLLHLLEAFSTPWFLFSNATNHHLVFFLLEIFNNIIQYQFDGNSHLVYAIIRKRNIFHQLANLPTDPATVQKPRRRLASQGSDKDAQASGSEGEEKRPGTSTSAAESLPEMSADMSVKEVRNPASESETSDVEARSPGEATPPSTPGTSRIERKAIGRSASVTSSGSFVATPEWVQSWKQKLPLQTIMRMLQVLVPQVEKICIDKGLTDESEIIKFLQHGTLVGLLPVPHPILIRKYQANSGTQMWFRTYMWGIIYLRNIDPPIWYDTDVKLFEIQRV
;
A
#
# COMPACT_ATOMS: atom_id res chain seq x y z
N MET A 1 -28.37 -22.41 -32.02
CA MET A 1 -28.56 -21.40 -33.09
C MET A 1 -28.96 -20.01 -32.55
N GLY A 2 -29.59 -19.88 -31.39
CA GLY A 2 -30.00 -18.55 -30.87
C GLY A 2 -28.87 -17.57 -30.47
N GLY A 3 -27.70 -18.05 -30.03
CA GLY A 3 -26.64 -17.19 -29.51
C GLY A 3 -25.86 -16.37 -30.53
N THR A 4 -25.83 -16.79 -31.80
CA THR A 4 -25.19 -16.04 -32.89
C THR A 4 -26.06 -14.92 -33.42
N ASP A 5 -27.37 -15.11 -33.43
CA ASP A 5 -28.32 -14.10 -33.90
C ASP A 5 -28.41 -12.94 -32.90
N SER A 6 -28.37 -13.24 -31.60
CA SER A 6 -28.41 -12.25 -30.54
C SER A 6 -27.17 -11.33 -30.53
N LYS A 7 -25.97 -11.88 -30.63
CA LYS A 7 -24.73 -11.09 -30.77
C LYS A 7 -24.75 -10.18 -32.01
N LEU A 8 -25.34 -10.67 -33.09
CA LEU A 8 -25.48 -9.90 -34.32
C LEU A 8 -26.44 -8.71 -34.14
N ASN A 9 -27.55 -8.88 -33.41
CA ASN A 9 -28.51 -7.81 -33.14
C ASN A 9 -27.90 -6.76 -32.22
N PHE A 10 -27.24 -7.17 -31.15
CA PHE A 10 -26.52 -6.24 -30.28
C PHE A 10 -25.47 -5.44 -31.07
N ARG A 11 -24.66 -6.10 -31.91
CA ARG A 11 -23.70 -5.41 -32.77
C ARG A 11 -24.33 -4.44 -33.75
N LYS A 12 -25.50 -4.80 -34.33
CA LYS A 12 -26.29 -3.90 -35.21
C LYS A 12 -26.75 -2.66 -34.44
N ALA A 13 -27.25 -2.83 -33.21
CA ALA A 13 -27.66 -1.72 -32.35
C ALA A 13 -26.48 -0.77 -32.05
N VAL A 14 -25.30 -1.32 -31.72
CA VAL A 14 -24.07 -0.52 -31.54
C VAL A 14 -23.71 0.24 -32.79
N VAL A 15 -23.70 -0.40 -33.97
CA VAL A 15 -23.41 0.26 -35.25
C VAL A 15 -24.45 1.34 -35.58
N GLN A 16 -25.72 1.09 -35.29
CA GLN A 16 -26.76 2.10 -35.47
C GLN A 16 -26.57 3.31 -34.55
N LEU A 17 -26.17 3.07 -33.29
CA LEU A 17 -25.92 4.14 -32.33
C LEU A 17 -24.75 5.04 -32.76
N THR A 18 -23.68 4.45 -33.30
CA THR A 18 -22.47 5.16 -33.70
C THR A 18 -22.56 5.82 -35.06
N THR A 19 -23.39 5.29 -36.00
CA THR A 19 -23.52 5.80 -37.38
C THR A 19 -24.66 6.77 -37.59
N LYS A 20 -25.68 6.78 -36.70
CA LYS A 20 -26.80 7.74 -36.82
C LYS A 20 -26.30 9.15 -36.48
N LYS A 21 -26.39 10.05 -37.45
CA LYS A 21 -26.08 11.49 -37.27
C LYS A 21 -27.19 12.26 -36.56
N THR A 22 -28.32 11.63 -36.27
CA THR A 22 -29.47 12.22 -35.57
C THR A 22 -29.60 11.59 -34.21
N ALA A 23 -29.92 12.40 -33.19
CA ALA A 23 -30.22 11.90 -31.88
C ALA A 23 -31.36 10.88 -31.91
N VAL A 24 -31.21 9.76 -31.22
CA VAL A 24 -32.29 8.79 -31.01
C VAL A 24 -33.15 9.28 -29.86
N GLU A 25 -34.47 9.33 -30.06
CA GLU A 25 -35.38 9.78 -29.02
C GLU A 25 -35.31 8.89 -27.79
N ALA A 26 -35.27 9.50 -26.60
CA ALA A 26 -35.25 8.76 -25.33
C ALA A 26 -36.47 7.88 -25.13
N THR A 27 -37.60 8.18 -25.77
CA THR A 27 -38.86 7.47 -25.77
C THR A 27 -38.95 6.24 -26.68
N ASP A 28 -37.90 6.03 -27.55
CA ASP A 28 -37.83 4.85 -28.43
C ASP A 28 -37.33 3.63 -27.64
N ASP A 29 -38.11 3.11 -26.72
CA ASP A 29 -37.75 1.95 -25.91
C ASP A 29 -37.43 0.72 -26.77
N THR A 30 -38.06 0.60 -27.98
CA THR A 30 -37.77 -0.54 -28.89
C THR A 30 -36.36 -0.54 -29.43
N PHE A 31 -35.75 0.64 -29.57
CA PHE A 31 -34.36 0.77 -29.93
C PHE A 31 -33.45 0.52 -28.72
N TRP A 32 -33.72 1.15 -27.58
CA TRP A 32 -32.85 1.06 -26.38
C TRP A 32 -32.87 -0.34 -25.75
N ASP A 33 -34.00 -1.04 -25.75
CA ASP A 33 -34.10 -2.40 -25.22
C ASP A 33 -33.19 -3.41 -25.93
N GLN A 34 -32.74 -3.13 -27.16
CA GLN A 34 -31.79 -4.00 -27.86
C GLN A 34 -30.43 -4.10 -27.17
N PHE A 35 -30.06 -3.15 -26.31
CA PHE A 35 -28.78 -3.15 -25.60
C PHE A 35 -28.75 -4.07 -24.39
N TRP A 36 -29.87 -4.37 -23.78
CA TRP A 36 -29.92 -5.14 -22.54
C TRP A 36 -30.89 -6.34 -22.56
N SER A 37 -31.80 -6.45 -23.52
CA SER A 37 -32.77 -7.55 -23.58
C SER A 37 -32.22 -8.88 -24.07
N GLU A 38 -31.02 -8.90 -24.62
CA GLU A 38 -30.44 -10.09 -25.26
C GLU A 38 -29.79 -11.05 -24.27
N SER A 39 -30.19 -12.32 -24.36
CA SER A 39 -29.91 -13.38 -23.38
C SER A 39 -28.48 -13.94 -23.38
N SER A 40 -27.57 -13.47 -24.24
CA SER A 40 -26.30 -14.18 -24.47
C SER A 40 -25.03 -13.33 -24.53
N ALA A 41 -25.10 -12.03 -24.22
CA ALA A 41 -23.90 -11.20 -24.18
C ALA A 41 -23.12 -11.47 -22.89
N THR A 42 -21.95 -12.14 -23.01
CA THR A 42 -21.00 -12.27 -21.89
C THR A 42 -20.28 -10.94 -21.68
N ILE A 43 -19.60 -10.78 -20.54
CA ILE A 43 -18.75 -9.59 -20.28
C ILE A 43 -17.75 -9.40 -21.41
N SER A 44 -17.07 -10.47 -21.82
CA SER A 44 -16.10 -10.44 -22.93
C SER A 44 -16.74 -10.01 -24.25
N ASP A 45 -18.00 -10.42 -24.51
CA ASP A 45 -18.72 -10.01 -25.71
C ASP A 45 -18.97 -8.50 -25.75
N VAL A 46 -19.39 -7.89 -24.64
CA VAL A 46 -19.61 -6.43 -24.56
C VAL A 46 -18.31 -5.69 -24.88
N PHE A 47 -17.20 -6.11 -24.26
CA PHE A 47 -15.91 -5.46 -24.49
C PHE A 47 -15.37 -5.66 -25.92
N THR A 48 -15.63 -6.81 -26.54
CA THR A 48 -15.19 -7.11 -27.89
C THR A 48 -16.08 -6.45 -28.96
N LEU A 49 -17.39 -6.40 -28.72
CA LEU A 49 -18.36 -5.87 -29.70
C LEU A 49 -18.47 -4.35 -29.68
N ILE A 50 -17.94 -3.69 -28.65
CA ILE A 50 -17.89 -2.23 -28.54
C ILE A 50 -16.43 -1.77 -28.45
N PRO A 51 -15.75 -1.60 -29.61
CA PRO A 51 -14.35 -1.18 -29.62
C PRO A 51 -14.17 0.27 -29.14
N ALA A 52 -13.00 0.56 -28.57
CA ALA A 52 -12.62 1.88 -28.07
C ALA A 52 -12.84 3.03 -29.06
N SER A 53 -12.50 2.79 -30.34
CA SER A 53 -12.66 3.79 -31.40
C SER A 53 -14.12 4.20 -31.63
N GLU A 54 -15.05 3.24 -31.52
CA GLU A 54 -16.48 3.51 -31.67
C GLU A 54 -17.05 4.29 -30.50
N ILE A 55 -16.56 4.00 -29.26
CA ILE A 55 -16.98 4.74 -28.08
C ILE A 55 -16.51 6.20 -28.16
N ARG A 56 -15.26 6.43 -28.56
CA ARG A 56 -14.75 7.80 -28.77
C ARG A 56 -15.48 8.52 -29.88
N ALA A 57 -15.74 7.86 -31.02
CA ALA A 57 -16.56 8.43 -32.08
C ALA A 57 -17.98 8.78 -31.61
N LEU A 58 -18.62 7.90 -30.83
CA LEU A 58 -19.93 8.17 -30.23
C LEU A 58 -19.88 9.39 -29.29
N ARG A 59 -18.85 9.48 -28.44
CA ARG A 59 -18.66 10.61 -27.52
C ARG A 59 -18.46 11.93 -28.29
N ASP A 60 -17.62 11.93 -29.32
CA ASP A 60 -17.17 13.13 -30.01
C ASP A 60 -18.18 13.58 -31.09
N GLU A 61 -18.81 12.64 -31.83
CA GLU A 61 -19.71 12.94 -32.96
C GLU A 61 -21.19 12.91 -32.55
N ASN A 62 -21.59 12.10 -31.58
CA ASN A 62 -23.00 11.91 -31.18
C ASN A 62 -23.17 11.96 -29.63
N PRO A 63 -22.78 13.05 -28.97
CA PRO A 63 -22.78 13.16 -27.50
C PRO A 63 -24.17 12.91 -26.89
N SER A 64 -25.26 13.35 -27.56
CA SER A 64 -26.63 13.13 -27.07
C SER A 64 -27.00 11.65 -26.97
N ASN A 65 -26.56 10.82 -27.91
CA ASN A 65 -26.83 9.39 -27.92
C ASN A 65 -26.08 8.69 -26.79
N LEU A 66 -24.81 9.07 -26.52
CA LEU A 66 -24.07 8.53 -25.39
C LEU A 66 -24.72 8.94 -24.05
N ALA A 67 -25.09 10.21 -23.92
CA ALA A 67 -25.76 10.71 -22.73
C ALA A 67 -27.07 9.95 -22.46
N THR A 68 -27.90 9.77 -23.50
CA THR A 68 -29.17 9.04 -23.40
C THR A 68 -28.96 7.58 -23.04
N LEU A 69 -27.97 6.91 -23.62
CA LEU A 69 -27.61 5.53 -23.27
C LEU A 69 -27.25 5.40 -21.76
N CYS A 70 -26.37 6.28 -21.27
CA CYS A 70 -25.99 6.29 -19.87
C CYS A 70 -27.21 6.54 -18.97
N TYR A 71 -28.05 7.50 -19.33
CA TYR A 71 -29.27 7.84 -18.61
C TYR A 71 -30.23 6.66 -18.54
N LYS A 72 -30.52 6.02 -19.67
CA LYS A 72 -31.41 4.85 -19.76
C LYS A 72 -30.87 3.65 -18.98
N CYS A 73 -29.56 3.43 -19.00
CA CYS A 73 -28.94 2.39 -18.15
C CYS A 73 -29.18 2.66 -16.64
N VAL A 74 -28.95 3.91 -16.19
CA VAL A 74 -29.16 4.28 -14.79
C VAL A 74 -30.64 4.21 -14.40
N GLU A 75 -31.54 4.69 -15.28
CA GLU A 75 -33.00 4.57 -15.11
C GLU A 75 -33.42 3.11 -14.95
N LYS A 76 -32.88 2.21 -15.78
CA LYS A 76 -33.17 0.77 -15.70
C LYS A 76 -32.73 0.15 -14.36
N LEU A 77 -31.50 0.52 -13.92
CA LEU A 77 -31.00 0.07 -12.62
C LEU A 77 -31.85 0.60 -11.46
N HIS A 78 -32.22 1.89 -11.52
CA HIS A 78 -33.10 2.48 -10.49
C HIS A 78 -34.50 1.84 -10.46
N ASN A 79 -35.11 1.63 -11.60
CA ASN A 79 -36.42 0.98 -11.68
C ASN A 79 -36.36 -0.45 -11.14
N ALA A 80 -35.28 -1.17 -11.36
CA ALA A 80 -35.09 -2.50 -10.81
C ALA A 80 -35.01 -2.51 -9.27
N THR A 81 -34.54 -1.44 -8.65
CA THR A 81 -34.58 -1.32 -7.17
C THR A 81 -36.01 -1.13 -6.63
N LEU A 82 -36.92 -0.57 -7.42
CA LEU A 82 -38.32 -0.36 -7.04
C LEU A 82 -39.18 -1.61 -7.25
N THR A 83 -38.91 -2.39 -8.33
CA THR A 83 -39.71 -3.56 -8.71
C THR A 83 -39.21 -4.88 -8.11
N GLY A 84 -37.93 -4.89 -7.62
CA GLY A 84 -37.22 -6.11 -7.28
C GLY A 84 -36.72 -6.86 -8.52
N CYS A 85 -35.88 -7.87 -8.32
CA CYS A 85 -35.17 -8.57 -9.40
C CYS A 85 -35.52 -10.08 -9.39
N SER A 86 -36.76 -10.46 -9.23
CA SER A 86 -37.16 -11.88 -9.10
C SER A 86 -37.14 -12.65 -10.43
N ASN A 87 -37.20 -11.93 -11.57
CA ASN A 87 -37.22 -12.54 -12.89
C ASN A 87 -35.80 -12.70 -13.48
N PRO A 88 -35.38 -13.91 -13.89
CA PRO A 88 -34.08 -14.14 -14.49
C PRO A 88 -33.78 -13.28 -15.75
N SER A 89 -34.80 -12.96 -16.56
CA SER A 89 -34.66 -12.07 -17.72
C SER A 89 -34.34 -10.64 -17.29
N GLU A 90 -34.94 -10.18 -16.23
CA GLU A 90 -34.72 -8.86 -15.65
C GLU A 90 -33.34 -8.77 -15.02
N GLN A 91 -32.93 -9.79 -14.26
CA GLN A 91 -31.56 -9.91 -13.69
C GLN A 91 -30.50 -9.81 -14.79
N LEU A 92 -30.71 -10.47 -15.91
CA LEU A 92 -29.79 -10.40 -17.04
C LEU A 92 -29.75 -9.01 -17.68
N SER A 93 -30.92 -8.36 -17.82
CA SER A 93 -31.00 -6.98 -18.34
C SER A 93 -30.23 -6.01 -17.44
N ILE A 94 -30.36 -6.15 -16.12
CA ILE A 94 -29.61 -5.36 -15.13
C ILE A 94 -28.12 -5.58 -15.28
N LEU A 95 -27.65 -6.83 -15.36
CA LEU A 95 -26.25 -7.14 -15.56
C LEU A 95 -25.71 -6.58 -16.89
N ASN A 96 -26.52 -6.57 -17.96
CA ASN A 96 -26.12 -5.96 -19.23
C ASN A 96 -25.98 -4.43 -19.11
N CYS A 97 -26.87 -3.75 -18.39
CA CYS A 97 -26.71 -2.32 -18.07
C CYS A 97 -25.43 -2.06 -17.25
N VAL A 98 -25.15 -2.89 -16.24
CA VAL A 98 -23.91 -2.81 -15.44
C VAL A 98 -22.67 -2.96 -16.31
N ARG A 99 -22.66 -3.94 -17.22
CA ARG A 99 -21.57 -4.17 -18.18
C ARG A 99 -21.34 -3.02 -19.12
N LEU A 100 -22.43 -2.45 -19.65
CA LEU A 100 -22.36 -1.27 -20.53
C LEU A 100 -21.79 -0.07 -19.78
N LEU A 101 -22.27 0.25 -18.59
CA LEU A 101 -21.72 1.34 -17.80
C LEU A 101 -20.24 1.10 -17.44
N THR A 102 -19.88 -0.13 -17.05
CA THR A 102 -18.47 -0.49 -16.80
C THR A 102 -17.59 -0.26 -18.04
N ARG A 103 -18.14 -0.47 -19.24
CA ARG A 103 -17.42 -0.23 -20.50
C ARG A 103 -17.34 1.24 -20.85
N PHE A 104 -18.38 2.05 -20.66
CA PHE A 104 -18.45 3.43 -21.14
C PHE A 104 -17.87 4.46 -20.16
N VAL A 105 -18.03 4.29 -18.85
CA VAL A 105 -17.59 5.26 -17.84
C VAL A 105 -16.10 5.63 -17.95
N PRO A 106 -15.16 4.72 -18.22
CA PRO A 106 -13.76 5.07 -18.42
C PRO A 106 -13.52 6.08 -19.54
N TYR A 107 -14.28 6.01 -20.65
CA TYR A 107 -14.15 6.94 -21.77
C TYR A 107 -14.77 8.31 -21.47
N ILE A 108 -15.74 8.36 -20.57
CA ILE A 108 -16.29 9.62 -20.05
C ILE A 108 -15.25 10.32 -19.18
N PHE A 109 -14.50 9.58 -18.34
CA PHE A 109 -13.43 10.14 -17.54
C PHE A 109 -12.19 10.55 -18.34
N GLU A 110 -11.96 9.92 -19.49
CA GLU A 110 -10.85 10.24 -20.38
C GLU A 110 -10.94 11.70 -20.88
N ASP A 111 -12.16 12.20 -21.17
CA ASP A 111 -12.40 13.54 -21.67
C ASP A 111 -12.73 14.54 -20.53
N PRO A 112 -11.96 15.65 -20.40
CA PRO A 112 -12.21 16.66 -19.39
C PRO A 112 -13.62 17.29 -19.44
N ASP A 113 -14.18 17.46 -20.65
CA ASP A 113 -15.47 18.10 -20.85
C ASP A 113 -16.63 17.21 -20.40
N TRP A 114 -16.42 15.88 -20.42
CA TRP A 114 -17.41 14.89 -20.01
C TRP A 114 -17.37 14.50 -18.53
N ARG A 115 -16.29 14.78 -17.80
CA ARG A 115 -16.14 14.36 -16.40
C ARG A 115 -17.23 14.85 -15.48
N GLY A 116 -17.80 16.03 -15.77
CA GLY A 116 -18.93 16.60 -15.00
C GLY A 116 -20.29 16.00 -15.33
N PHE A 117 -20.41 15.22 -16.40
CA PHE A 117 -21.70 14.76 -16.92
C PHE A 117 -22.59 14.10 -15.88
N PHE A 118 -22.09 13.12 -15.13
CA PHE A 118 -22.86 12.41 -14.13
C PHE A 118 -23.24 13.26 -12.90
N TRP A 119 -22.55 14.39 -12.67
CA TRP A 119 -22.80 15.30 -11.54
C TRP A 119 -23.63 16.52 -11.93
N SER A 120 -23.97 16.67 -13.22
CA SER A 120 -24.90 17.71 -13.69
C SER A 120 -26.33 17.28 -13.44
N THR A 121 -27.21 18.25 -13.15
CA THR A 121 -28.66 18.06 -13.14
C THR A 121 -29.16 18.05 -14.59
N VAL A 122 -30.11 17.18 -14.90
CA VAL A 122 -30.65 17.02 -16.26
C VAL A 122 -31.41 18.28 -16.67
N PRO A 123 -31.01 18.99 -17.75
CA PRO A 123 -31.82 20.10 -18.30
C PRO A 123 -33.10 19.56 -18.94
N GLY A 124 -34.24 20.13 -18.67
CA GLY A 124 -35.46 19.90 -19.45
C GLY A 124 -36.70 19.43 -18.70
N GLN A 125 -36.71 19.45 -17.38
CA GLN A 125 -37.94 19.14 -16.62
C GLN A 125 -38.40 20.29 -15.70
N GLU A 126 -37.97 21.53 -15.99
CA GLU A 126 -38.39 22.72 -15.24
C GLU A 126 -39.79 23.26 -15.66
N GLU A 127 -40.40 22.78 -16.75
CA GLU A 127 -41.58 23.43 -17.33
C GLU A 127 -42.96 22.80 -16.96
N GLU A 128 -43.02 21.67 -16.26
CA GLU A 128 -44.32 21.05 -15.98
C GLU A 128 -44.91 21.26 -14.55
N SER A 129 -44.26 22.06 -13.69
CA SER A 129 -44.80 22.32 -12.34
C SER A 129 -45.44 23.71 -12.16
N PHE A 130 -46.27 24.15 -13.15
CA PHE A 130 -47.08 25.35 -13.02
C PHE A 130 -48.56 24.96 -12.78
N HIS A 131 -48.83 24.11 -11.80
CA HIS A 131 -50.17 24.01 -11.19
C HIS A 131 -50.06 23.55 -9.73
N GLY A 132 -50.19 24.52 -8.85
CA GLY A 132 -50.71 24.58 -7.51
C GLY A 132 -50.77 23.30 -6.66
N GLY A 133 -49.72 23.03 -5.89
CA GLY A 133 -49.72 22.14 -4.76
C GLY A 133 -48.40 22.31 -4.03
N GLU A 134 -48.44 22.63 -2.73
CA GLU A 134 -47.31 22.61 -1.83
C GLU A 134 -46.85 21.17 -1.63
N GLU A 135 -46.14 20.60 -2.63
CA GLU A 135 -45.35 19.41 -2.48
C GLU A 135 -43.88 19.80 -2.60
N THR A 136 -43.18 19.52 -1.53
CA THR A 136 -41.75 19.72 -1.37
C THR A 136 -41.01 19.39 -2.67
N ALA A 137 -40.39 20.39 -3.29
CA ALA A 137 -39.48 20.21 -4.41
C ALA A 137 -38.28 19.40 -3.86
N GLU A 138 -38.37 18.07 -3.94
CA GLU A 138 -37.20 17.20 -3.76
C GLU A 138 -36.20 17.59 -4.85
N ALA A 139 -35.17 18.28 -4.44
CA ALA A 139 -34.05 18.65 -5.32
C ALA A 139 -33.56 17.37 -6.00
N ARG A 140 -33.79 17.24 -7.31
CA ARG A 140 -33.43 16.03 -8.08
C ARG A 140 -31.95 15.74 -7.91
N SER A 141 -31.67 14.53 -7.41
CA SER A 141 -30.28 14.07 -7.20
C SER A 141 -29.55 13.93 -8.53
N PRO A 142 -28.25 14.28 -8.58
CA PRO A 142 -27.41 14.05 -9.74
C PRO A 142 -27.43 12.59 -10.20
N LEU A 143 -27.25 12.35 -11.50
CA LEU A 143 -27.26 11.00 -12.08
C LEU A 143 -26.27 10.06 -11.41
N ALA A 144 -25.10 10.56 -10.98
CA ALA A 144 -24.10 9.81 -10.22
C ALA A 144 -24.64 9.29 -8.88
N GLN A 145 -25.39 10.11 -8.14
CA GLN A 145 -25.98 9.71 -6.87
C GLN A 145 -27.03 8.63 -7.06
N THR A 146 -27.91 8.79 -8.06
CA THR A 146 -28.90 7.78 -8.43
C THR A 146 -28.23 6.45 -8.81
N LEU A 147 -27.17 6.50 -9.62
CA LEU A 147 -26.41 5.31 -10.00
C LEU A 147 -25.81 4.61 -8.78
N LEU A 148 -25.10 5.35 -7.93
CA LEU A 148 -24.41 4.78 -6.76
C LEU A 148 -25.41 4.20 -5.74
N SER A 149 -26.56 4.87 -5.53
CA SER A 149 -27.63 4.38 -4.65
C SER A 149 -28.25 3.13 -5.22
N ALA A 150 -28.57 3.10 -6.53
CA ALA A 150 -29.16 1.92 -7.17
C ALA A 150 -28.21 0.71 -7.11
N VAL A 151 -26.91 0.91 -7.35
CA VAL A 151 -25.91 -0.19 -7.24
C VAL A 151 -25.79 -0.67 -5.79
N ALA A 152 -25.82 0.24 -4.81
CA ALA A 152 -25.77 -0.12 -3.39
C ALA A 152 -27.02 -0.93 -2.98
N ASP A 153 -28.21 -0.54 -3.44
CA ASP A 153 -29.47 -1.27 -3.22
C ASP A 153 -29.43 -2.66 -3.86
N LEU A 154 -28.95 -2.76 -5.11
CA LEU A 154 -28.82 -4.03 -5.82
C LEU A 154 -27.83 -4.99 -5.17
N CYS A 155 -26.86 -4.51 -4.39
CA CYS A 155 -25.96 -5.35 -3.60
C CYS A 155 -26.69 -6.16 -2.51
N PHE A 156 -27.90 -5.77 -2.15
CA PHE A 156 -28.74 -6.44 -1.15
C PHE A 156 -30.11 -6.83 -1.70
N CYS A 157 -30.24 -6.96 -3.04
CA CYS A 157 -31.51 -7.34 -3.69
C CYS A 157 -31.76 -8.84 -3.54
N PRO A 158 -32.93 -9.23 -2.95
CA PRO A 158 -33.36 -10.62 -2.84
C PRO A 158 -33.38 -11.33 -4.20
N GLU A 159 -33.02 -12.62 -4.21
CA GLU A 159 -32.95 -13.49 -5.40
C GLU A 159 -31.89 -13.11 -6.46
N PHE A 160 -31.34 -11.91 -6.36
CA PHE A 160 -30.31 -11.42 -7.29
C PHE A 160 -28.89 -11.44 -6.69
N THR A 161 -28.76 -10.95 -5.45
CA THR A 161 -27.49 -10.88 -4.74
C THR A 161 -27.54 -11.44 -3.33
N VAL A 162 -28.74 -11.56 -2.74
CA VAL A 162 -28.96 -12.16 -1.41
C VAL A 162 -30.12 -13.14 -1.45
N HIS A 163 -30.19 -14.06 -0.47
CA HIS A 163 -31.29 -14.97 -0.35
C HIS A 163 -32.57 -14.21 0.03
N PRO A 164 -33.74 -14.65 -0.50
CA PRO A 164 -35.01 -14.04 -0.11
C PRO A 164 -35.27 -14.23 1.38
N PRO A 165 -35.96 -13.29 2.04
CA PRO A 165 -36.33 -13.41 3.44
C PRO A 165 -37.18 -14.67 3.65
N LYS A 166 -37.03 -15.31 4.81
CA LYS A 166 -37.92 -16.41 5.22
C LYS A 166 -39.30 -15.82 5.39
N LYS A 167 -40.23 -16.16 4.49
CA LYS A 167 -41.63 -15.66 4.49
C LYS A 167 -42.32 -15.90 5.84
N THR A 168 -42.59 -14.85 6.55
CA THR A 168 -43.37 -14.82 7.78
C THR A 168 -44.65 -13.96 7.57
N GLY A 169 -45.46 -14.25 6.54
CA GLY A 169 -46.69 -13.49 6.34
C GLY A 169 -47.28 -13.59 4.93
N PRO A 170 -48.49 -13.08 4.70
CA PRO A 170 -49.14 -13.10 3.40
C PRO A 170 -48.44 -12.17 2.40
N ASP A 171 -48.41 -12.61 1.14
CA ASP A 171 -47.77 -12.01 -0.02
C ASP A 171 -48.04 -10.49 -0.18
N GLN A 172 -47.19 -9.66 0.37
CA GLN A 172 -46.99 -8.29 -0.10
C GLN A 172 -45.59 -8.21 -0.74
N PRO A 173 -45.45 -7.57 -1.89
CA PRO A 173 -44.13 -7.28 -2.46
C PRO A 173 -43.41 -6.39 -1.46
N GLU A 174 -42.31 -6.88 -0.90
CA GLU A 174 -41.44 -6.09 -0.02
C GLU A 174 -40.76 -5.03 -0.87
N ASP A 175 -41.04 -3.78 -0.55
CA ASP A 175 -40.29 -2.65 -1.09
C ASP A 175 -38.86 -2.75 -0.61
N LEU A 176 -37.88 -2.78 -1.57
CA LEU A 176 -36.44 -2.82 -1.24
C LEU A 176 -36.04 -1.67 -0.33
N SER A 177 -36.76 -0.57 -0.33
CA SER A 177 -36.55 0.56 0.57
C SER A 177 -36.80 0.24 2.04
N SER A 178 -37.63 -0.79 2.33
CA SER A 178 -37.97 -1.21 3.69
C SER A 178 -37.04 -2.31 4.26
N ILE A 179 -36.19 -2.90 3.44
CA ILE A 179 -35.31 -3.99 3.85
C ILE A 179 -34.16 -3.45 4.72
N ASP A 180 -33.99 -3.98 5.93
CA ASP A 180 -32.80 -3.75 6.71
C ASP A 180 -31.63 -4.59 6.16
N SER A 181 -30.78 -3.97 5.35
CA SER A 181 -29.63 -4.64 4.72
C SER A 181 -28.61 -5.18 5.73
N CYS A 182 -28.67 -4.77 7.00
CA CYS A 182 -27.83 -5.35 8.06
C CYS A 182 -28.18 -6.81 8.36
N GLU A 183 -29.38 -7.29 7.98
CA GLU A 183 -29.78 -8.70 8.09
C GLU A 183 -29.19 -9.56 6.97
N TYR A 184 -28.73 -8.95 5.87
CA TYR A 184 -28.30 -9.61 4.63
C TYR A 184 -26.79 -9.51 4.35
N ILE A 185 -25.98 -9.41 5.41
CA ILE A 185 -24.53 -9.44 5.29
C ILE A 185 -24.09 -10.73 4.56
N TRP A 186 -23.13 -10.60 3.64
CA TRP A 186 -22.77 -11.67 2.71
C TRP A 186 -22.00 -12.84 3.36
N GLU A 187 -21.32 -12.59 4.50
CA GLU A 187 -20.50 -13.58 5.17
C GLU A 187 -20.42 -13.31 6.67
N ALA A 188 -20.27 -14.36 7.47
CA ALA A 188 -20.06 -14.23 8.91
C ALA A 188 -18.67 -13.63 9.22
N GLY A 189 -18.57 -12.90 10.32
CA GLY A 189 -17.36 -12.28 10.81
C GLY A 189 -17.65 -11.11 11.74
N VAL A 190 -17.04 -9.97 11.50
CA VAL A 190 -17.26 -8.77 12.30
C VAL A 190 -18.73 -8.37 12.26
N GLY A 191 -19.35 -8.32 13.43
CA GLY A 191 -20.74 -7.87 13.59
C GLY A 191 -21.83 -8.81 13.06
N PHE A 192 -21.48 -9.95 12.45
CA PHE A 192 -22.44 -10.89 11.89
C PHE A 192 -22.06 -12.34 12.16
N ALA A 193 -22.93 -13.10 12.80
CA ALA A 193 -22.60 -14.41 13.36
C ALA A 193 -22.80 -15.60 12.42
N SER A 194 -23.62 -15.48 11.37
CA SER A 194 -24.06 -16.60 10.54
C SER A 194 -23.77 -16.34 9.06
N SER A 195 -22.99 -17.22 8.42
CA SER A 195 -22.83 -17.16 6.95
C SER A 195 -24.12 -17.65 6.27
N PRO A 196 -24.63 -16.90 5.28
CA PRO A 196 -25.68 -17.39 4.43
C PRO A 196 -25.18 -18.54 3.54
N PRO A 197 -26.04 -19.40 3.01
CA PRO A 197 -25.65 -20.43 2.07
C PRO A 197 -24.96 -19.83 0.84
N GLY A 198 -23.82 -20.40 0.43
CA GLY A 198 -23.09 -19.96 -0.76
C GLY A 198 -23.92 -20.15 -2.03
N ASN A 199 -23.97 -19.15 -2.89
CA ASN A 199 -24.60 -19.19 -4.21
C ASN A 199 -23.67 -18.56 -5.26
N PRO A 200 -23.10 -19.37 -6.19
CA PRO A 200 -22.21 -18.87 -7.23
C PRO A 200 -22.82 -17.79 -8.13
N GLN A 201 -24.14 -17.83 -8.36
CA GLN A 201 -24.84 -16.83 -9.14
C GLN A 201 -24.80 -15.46 -8.45
N PHE A 202 -25.09 -15.44 -7.15
CA PHE A 202 -25.03 -14.20 -6.36
C PHE A 202 -23.61 -13.63 -6.33
N ASP A 203 -22.60 -14.50 -6.17
CA ASP A 203 -21.20 -14.07 -6.16
C ASP A 203 -20.78 -13.47 -7.52
N CYS A 204 -21.27 -14.03 -8.65
CA CYS A 204 -21.06 -13.44 -9.97
C CYS A 204 -21.75 -12.07 -10.11
N SER A 205 -23.02 -11.96 -9.70
CA SER A 205 -23.77 -10.70 -9.75
C SER A 205 -23.12 -9.62 -8.89
N ARG A 206 -22.71 -9.95 -7.66
CA ARG A 206 -21.95 -9.06 -6.77
C ARG A 206 -20.65 -8.60 -7.40
N THR A 207 -19.91 -9.52 -8.03
CA THR A 207 -18.61 -9.18 -8.70
C THR A 207 -18.81 -8.13 -9.79
N GLU A 208 -19.84 -8.24 -10.61
CA GLU A 208 -20.12 -7.26 -11.67
C GLU A 208 -20.53 -5.90 -11.10
N LEU A 209 -21.40 -5.88 -10.07
CA LEU A 209 -21.79 -4.65 -9.37
C LEU A 209 -20.57 -3.96 -8.73
N LEU A 210 -19.71 -4.72 -8.04
CA LEU A 210 -18.51 -4.17 -7.41
C LEU A 210 -17.49 -3.66 -8.43
N LYS A 211 -17.37 -4.30 -9.61
CA LYS A 211 -16.53 -3.81 -10.72
C LYS A 211 -17.07 -2.49 -11.27
N LEU A 212 -18.38 -2.32 -11.37
CA LEU A 212 -18.98 -1.03 -11.76
C LEU A 212 -18.66 0.06 -10.73
N LEU A 213 -18.80 -0.22 -9.42
CA LEU A 213 -18.43 0.74 -8.37
C LEU A 213 -16.94 1.13 -8.47
N LEU A 214 -16.08 0.15 -8.64
CA LEU A 214 -14.64 0.40 -8.79
C LEU A 214 -14.34 1.25 -10.03
N THR A 215 -15.09 1.04 -11.11
CA THR A 215 -15.01 1.84 -12.33
C THR A 215 -15.48 3.28 -12.09
N CYS A 216 -16.59 3.49 -11.38
CA CYS A 216 -17.06 4.83 -11.00
C CYS A 216 -16.03 5.59 -10.14
N PHE A 217 -15.30 4.89 -9.26
CA PHE A 217 -14.27 5.51 -8.41
C PHE A 217 -12.95 5.80 -9.14
N SER A 218 -12.77 5.28 -10.35
CA SER A 218 -11.50 5.33 -11.10
C SER A 218 -11.20 6.67 -11.79
N GLU A 219 -12.02 7.71 -11.61
CA GLU A 219 -11.79 9.04 -12.18
C GLU A 219 -10.36 9.57 -11.90
N ALA A 220 -9.82 9.23 -10.71
CA ALA A 220 -8.47 9.62 -10.32
C ALA A 220 -7.38 9.12 -11.29
N MET A 221 -7.59 8.00 -12.01
CA MET A 221 -6.62 7.49 -12.98
C MET A 221 -6.45 8.37 -14.23
N TYR A 222 -7.43 9.21 -14.51
CA TYR A 222 -7.44 10.12 -15.67
C TYR A 222 -6.97 11.53 -15.35
N LEU A 223 -6.59 11.79 -14.11
CA LEU A 223 -6.05 13.05 -13.65
C LEU A 223 -4.53 12.96 -13.53
N PRO A 224 -3.76 13.94 -14.06
CA PRO A 224 -2.31 13.98 -13.83
C PRO A 224 -1.98 13.99 -12.34
N PRO A 225 -0.92 13.33 -11.89
CA PRO A 225 -0.54 13.26 -10.47
C PRO A 225 0.11 14.56 -10.00
N THR A 226 -0.65 15.65 -10.02
CA THR A 226 -0.24 16.97 -9.50
C THR A 226 -0.76 17.15 -8.08
N ALA A 227 -0.09 18.02 -7.30
CA ALA A 227 -0.51 18.32 -5.94
C ALA A 227 -1.94 18.87 -5.87
N GLU A 228 -2.36 19.65 -6.87
CA GLU A 228 -3.71 20.22 -6.96
C GLU A 228 -4.76 19.13 -7.17
N ASN A 229 -4.52 18.20 -8.12
CA ASN A 229 -5.44 17.08 -8.37
C ASN A 229 -5.47 16.08 -7.21
N HIS A 230 -4.34 15.92 -6.51
CA HIS A 230 -4.27 15.07 -5.33
C HIS A 230 -5.10 15.62 -4.16
N SER A 231 -5.19 16.93 -4.03
CA SER A 231 -5.97 17.61 -2.99
C SER A 231 -7.47 17.69 -3.31
N ARG A 232 -7.89 17.40 -4.54
CA ARG A 232 -9.31 17.38 -4.92
C ARG A 232 -10.00 16.12 -4.39
N PRO A 233 -11.10 16.24 -3.63
CA PRO A 233 -11.87 15.08 -3.24
C PRO A 233 -12.54 14.45 -4.47
N ASN A 234 -12.49 13.11 -4.53
CA ASN A 234 -13.25 12.36 -5.55
C ASN A 234 -14.72 12.36 -5.15
N LYS A 235 -15.58 13.04 -5.91
CA LYS A 235 -17.01 13.17 -5.62
C LYS A 235 -17.73 11.82 -5.50
N TRP A 236 -17.36 10.84 -6.31
CA TRP A 236 -17.92 9.48 -6.29
C TRP A 236 -17.65 8.79 -4.97
N LEU A 237 -16.38 8.83 -4.51
CA LEU A 237 -15.98 8.28 -3.23
C LEU A 237 -16.59 9.06 -2.06
N SER A 238 -16.60 10.40 -2.14
CA SER A 238 -17.19 11.25 -1.09
C SER A 238 -18.67 10.94 -0.86
N PHE A 239 -19.46 10.79 -1.91
CA PHE A 239 -20.88 10.42 -1.78
C PHE A 239 -21.03 9.00 -1.24
N PHE A 240 -20.33 8.02 -1.85
CA PHE A 240 -20.52 6.61 -1.50
C PHE A 240 -20.07 6.28 -0.08
N SER A 241 -19.03 6.97 0.42
CA SER A 241 -18.54 6.80 1.80
C SER A 241 -19.26 7.64 2.84
N SER A 242 -20.21 8.48 2.45
CA SER A 242 -20.98 9.37 3.34
C SER A 242 -22.28 8.76 3.84
N ALA A 243 -22.99 9.52 4.69
CA ALA A 243 -24.33 9.20 5.14
C ALA A 243 -25.38 9.21 4.01
N GLY A 244 -25.07 9.75 2.82
CA GLY A 244 -25.91 9.66 1.63
C GLY A 244 -26.10 8.22 1.12
N ASN A 245 -25.18 7.31 1.47
CA ASN A 245 -25.28 5.89 1.19
C ASN A 245 -25.85 5.14 2.41
N ARG A 246 -27.13 4.80 2.41
CA ARG A 246 -27.78 4.05 3.49
C ARG A 246 -27.15 2.66 3.75
N HIS A 247 -26.50 2.07 2.75
CA HIS A 247 -25.88 0.76 2.82
C HIS A 247 -24.38 0.81 3.16
N ALA A 248 -23.82 1.94 3.56
CA ALA A 248 -22.39 2.08 3.85
C ALA A 248 -21.91 1.05 4.89
N LEU A 249 -22.64 0.85 6.00
CA LEU A 249 -22.28 -0.14 7.02
C LEU A 249 -22.40 -1.59 6.54
N PRO A 250 -23.56 -2.01 5.97
CA PRO A 250 -23.70 -3.36 5.42
C PRO A 250 -22.66 -3.71 4.34
N ILE A 251 -22.35 -2.77 3.44
CA ILE A 251 -21.34 -2.95 2.42
C ILE A 251 -19.94 -3.11 3.07
N PHE A 252 -19.56 -2.20 3.98
CA PHE A 252 -18.30 -2.31 4.70
C PHE A 252 -18.14 -3.67 5.38
N THR A 253 -19.16 -4.09 6.13
CA THR A 253 -19.14 -5.36 6.87
C THR A 253 -19.07 -6.55 5.92
N SER A 254 -19.86 -6.55 4.84
CA SER A 254 -19.85 -7.62 3.84
C SER A 254 -18.52 -7.77 3.15
N LEU A 255 -17.92 -6.66 2.70
CA LEU A 255 -16.60 -6.67 2.03
C LEU A 255 -15.50 -7.15 2.98
N LEU A 256 -15.46 -6.64 4.22
CA LEU A 256 -14.46 -7.02 5.22
C LEU A 256 -14.56 -8.50 5.58
N ASN A 257 -15.78 -8.98 5.88
CA ASN A 257 -16.01 -10.36 6.25
C ASN A 257 -15.70 -11.31 5.10
N LEU A 258 -16.09 -10.95 3.88
CA LEU A 258 -15.82 -11.75 2.69
C LEU A 258 -14.31 -11.95 2.45
N VAL A 259 -13.51 -10.87 2.58
CA VAL A 259 -12.05 -10.96 2.41
C VAL A 259 -11.41 -11.78 3.52
N CYS A 260 -11.80 -11.55 4.78
CA CYS A 260 -11.19 -12.21 5.93
C CYS A 260 -11.63 -13.67 6.12
N SER A 261 -12.80 -14.08 5.62
CA SER A 261 -13.29 -15.45 5.71
C SER A 261 -12.86 -16.35 4.55
N TYR A 262 -12.30 -15.75 3.48
CA TYR A 262 -11.96 -16.51 2.28
C TYR A 262 -10.80 -17.48 2.53
N ASP A 263 -11.02 -18.75 2.20
CA ASP A 263 -10.02 -19.80 2.26
C ASP A 263 -9.79 -20.41 0.86
N PRO A 264 -8.67 -20.09 0.21
CA PRO A 264 -8.34 -20.60 -1.12
C PRO A 264 -7.82 -22.04 -1.12
N LEU A 265 -7.82 -22.71 0.03
CA LEU A 265 -7.34 -24.09 0.15
C LEU A 265 -8.18 -25.01 -0.73
N GLY A 266 -7.55 -25.58 -1.73
CA GLY A 266 -8.16 -26.64 -2.54
C GLY A 266 -8.37 -27.92 -1.72
N TYR A 267 -9.17 -28.85 -2.24
CA TYR A 267 -9.47 -30.14 -1.59
C TYR A 267 -8.27 -31.09 -1.47
N GLY A 268 -7.02 -30.59 -1.60
CA GLY A 268 -5.80 -31.40 -1.55
C GLY A 268 -5.59 -32.31 -2.77
N VAL A 269 -6.47 -32.22 -3.77
CA VAL A 269 -6.38 -32.97 -5.01
C VAL A 269 -5.50 -32.21 -6.02
N PRO A 270 -4.52 -32.86 -6.68
CA PRO A 270 -3.72 -32.22 -7.71
C PRO A 270 -4.59 -31.58 -8.79
N TYR A 271 -4.23 -30.35 -9.19
CA TYR A 271 -4.94 -29.59 -10.25
C TYR A 271 -6.43 -29.32 -9.97
N ASN A 272 -6.86 -29.41 -8.71
CA ASN A 272 -8.24 -29.13 -8.29
C ASN A 272 -8.77 -27.80 -8.86
N HIS A 273 -7.98 -26.74 -8.83
CA HIS A 273 -8.33 -25.40 -9.35
C HIS A 273 -8.58 -25.36 -10.87
N LEU A 274 -8.16 -26.38 -11.62
CA LEU A 274 -8.49 -26.51 -13.05
C LEU A 274 -9.80 -27.29 -13.27
N MET A 275 -10.22 -28.10 -12.29
CA MET A 275 -11.42 -28.92 -12.39
C MET A 275 -12.65 -28.24 -11.83
N PHE A 276 -12.48 -27.38 -10.82
CA PHE A 276 -13.58 -26.68 -10.16
C PHE A 276 -13.32 -25.17 -10.22
N ALA A 277 -14.24 -24.43 -10.87
CA ALA A 277 -14.18 -22.97 -10.92
C ALA A 277 -14.45 -22.40 -9.52
N ASP A 278 -13.57 -21.54 -9.06
CA ASP A 278 -13.77 -20.77 -7.83
C ASP A 278 -14.37 -19.40 -8.18
N TYR A 279 -15.68 -19.29 -8.06
CA TYR A 279 -16.42 -18.04 -8.34
C TYR A 279 -16.27 -17.00 -7.23
N ARG A 280 -15.74 -17.36 -6.06
CA ARG A 280 -15.53 -16.44 -4.93
C ARG A 280 -14.25 -15.64 -5.06
N GLU A 281 -13.20 -16.18 -5.67
CA GLU A 281 -11.91 -15.50 -5.78
C GLU A 281 -12.02 -14.13 -6.49
N PRO A 282 -12.67 -14.01 -7.67
CA PRO A 282 -12.86 -12.71 -8.31
C PRO A 282 -13.65 -11.71 -7.45
N LEU A 283 -14.64 -12.21 -6.70
CA LEU A 283 -15.41 -11.37 -5.78
C LEU A 283 -14.55 -10.87 -4.61
N VAL A 284 -13.73 -11.74 -4.02
CA VAL A 284 -12.82 -11.39 -2.91
C VAL A 284 -11.75 -10.40 -3.38
N GLU A 285 -11.22 -10.60 -4.57
CA GLU A 285 -10.22 -9.69 -5.16
C GLU A 285 -10.79 -8.28 -5.34
N VAL A 286 -11.95 -8.14 -5.97
CA VAL A 286 -12.61 -6.85 -6.16
C VAL A 286 -13.04 -6.24 -4.83
N ALA A 287 -13.50 -7.05 -3.86
CA ALA A 287 -13.85 -6.59 -2.53
C ALA A 287 -12.63 -6.01 -1.79
N ALA A 288 -11.47 -6.66 -1.89
CA ALA A 288 -10.22 -6.13 -1.32
C ALA A 288 -9.81 -4.82 -2.00
N GLN A 289 -9.92 -4.72 -3.32
CA GLN A 289 -9.63 -3.50 -4.09
C GLN A 289 -10.54 -2.34 -3.68
N LEU A 290 -11.85 -2.59 -3.56
CA LEU A 290 -12.81 -1.58 -3.12
C LEU A 290 -12.55 -1.10 -1.69
N LEU A 291 -12.28 -2.02 -0.76
CA LEU A 291 -11.94 -1.66 0.62
C LEU A 291 -10.71 -0.75 0.67
N VAL A 292 -9.66 -1.09 -0.10
CA VAL A 292 -8.44 -0.27 -0.15
C VAL A 292 -8.74 1.13 -0.67
N VAL A 293 -9.53 1.25 -1.75
CA VAL A 293 -9.91 2.54 -2.35
C VAL A 293 -10.76 3.38 -1.39
N LEU A 294 -11.74 2.77 -0.74
CA LEU A 294 -12.65 3.44 0.19
C LEU A 294 -11.92 3.89 1.47
N LEU A 295 -10.99 3.07 1.98
CA LEU A 295 -10.19 3.40 3.17
C LEU A 295 -9.04 4.39 2.87
N ASP A 296 -8.66 4.57 1.59
CA ASP A 296 -7.67 5.58 1.18
C ASP A 296 -8.30 6.97 0.99
N HIS A 297 -9.61 7.04 0.82
CA HIS A 297 -10.30 8.30 0.59
C HIS A 297 -10.28 9.17 1.86
N ASP A 298 -9.52 10.27 1.81
CA ASP A 298 -9.46 11.27 2.87
C ASP A 298 -10.36 12.46 2.50
N SER A 299 -11.48 12.59 3.18
CA SER A 299 -12.43 13.69 3.01
C SER A 299 -12.01 14.96 3.77
N MET A 300 -11.01 14.85 4.66
CA MET A 300 -10.62 15.92 5.59
C MET A 300 -9.37 16.70 5.16
N GLN A 301 -8.88 16.61 3.91
CA GLN A 301 -7.74 17.44 3.51
C GLN A 301 -8.17 18.92 3.44
N PRO A 302 -7.71 19.80 4.36
CA PRO A 302 -7.94 21.22 4.23
C PRO A 302 -7.22 21.68 2.96
N THR A 303 -7.97 22.27 2.02
CA THR A 303 -7.37 23.04 0.93
C THR A 303 -6.36 24.00 1.54
N PRO A 304 -5.09 24.06 1.10
CA PRO A 304 -4.17 25.06 1.55
C PRO A 304 -4.69 26.41 1.04
N THR A 305 -5.44 27.11 1.89
CA THR A 305 -5.84 28.48 1.67
C THR A 305 -4.54 29.29 1.63
N THR A 306 -4.07 29.63 0.45
CA THR A 306 -3.17 30.75 0.25
C THR A 306 -3.92 31.97 0.70
N MET A 307 -3.69 32.38 1.95
CA MET A 307 -4.11 33.65 2.49
C MET A 307 -3.40 34.74 1.71
N ASN A 308 -3.93 35.15 0.57
CA ASN A 308 -3.70 36.46 -0.02
C ASN A 308 -5.07 37.12 -0.16
N GLY A 309 -5.21 38.15 0.62
CA GLY A 309 -6.44 38.82 0.95
C GLY A 309 -7.27 39.36 -0.24
N THR A 310 -8.49 39.68 0.14
CA THR A 310 -9.50 40.44 -0.60
C THR A 310 -10.23 39.68 -1.71
N ASP A 311 -11.04 38.70 -1.34
CA ASP A 311 -12.33 38.38 -1.99
C ASP A 311 -13.01 37.24 -1.22
N ALA A 312 -13.39 37.54 0.04
CA ALA A 312 -14.17 36.64 0.89
C ALA A 312 -15.65 37.00 0.79
N GLU A 313 -16.26 36.81 -0.39
CA GLU A 313 -17.73 36.81 -0.51
C GLU A 313 -18.18 35.59 -1.30
N HIS A 314 -18.87 34.68 -0.58
CA HIS A 314 -19.68 33.57 -1.09
C HIS A 314 -18.99 32.36 -1.74
N SER A 315 -18.07 31.70 -1.07
CA SER A 315 -17.93 30.25 -1.22
C SER A 315 -18.57 29.58 0.01
N PHE A 316 -19.76 29.01 -0.16
CA PHE A 316 -20.31 28.03 0.79
C PHE A 316 -19.39 26.80 0.71
N GLU A 317 -18.36 26.74 1.55
CA GLU A 317 -17.59 25.49 1.75
C GLU A 317 -18.55 24.51 2.41
N GLU A 318 -18.96 23.48 1.65
CA GLU A 318 -19.66 22.35 2.19
C GLU A 318 -18.81 21.75 3.34
N PRO A 319 -19.41 21.47 4.50
CA PRO A 319 -18.66 20.88 5.61
C PRO A 319 -18.01 19.57 5.14
N PRO A 320 -16.76 19.28 5.60
CA PRO A 320 -16.06 18.06 5.22
C PRO A 320 -16.92 16.84 5.54
N VAL A 321 -17.19 16.02 4.55
CA VAL A 321 -18.03 14.83 4.69
C VAL A 321 -17.19 13.71 5.30
N ASP A 322 -17.61 13.18 6.46
CA ASP A 322 -16.92 12.08 7.13
C ASP A 322 -16.94 10.80 6.28
N ASN A 323 -15.76 10.15 6.14
CA ASN A 323 -15.69 8.83 5.55
C ASN A 323 -16.17 7.77 6.56
N LEU A 324 -17.39 7.24 6.34
CA LEU A 324 -18.00 6.25 7.23
C LEU A 324 -17.23 4.91 7.25
N PHE A 325 -16.58 4.50 6.16
CA PHE A 325 -15.78 3.26 6.12
C PHE A 325 -14.58 3.33 7.07
N CYS A 326 -13.85 4.45 7.07
CA CYS A 326 -12.78 4.70 8.04
C CYS A 326 -13.32 4.76 9.47
N ASN A 327 -14.48 5.37 9.64
CA ASN A 327 -15.16 5.50 10.92
C ASN A 327 -15.58 4.12 11.49
N TYR A 328 -16.18 3.26 10.66
CA TYR A 328 -16.55 1.89 11.08
C TYR A 328 -15.33 1.05 11.41
N LEU A 329 -14.29 1.10 10.59
CA LEU A 329 -13.04 0.41 10.86
C LEU A 329 -12.42 0.85 12.20
N SER A 330 -12.37 2.15 12.47
CA SER A 330 -11.80 2.70 13.71
C SER A 330 -12.59 2.32 14.98
N ARG A 331 -13.89 2.00 14.83
CA ARG A 331 -14.78 1.60 15.93
C ARG A 331 -14.69 0.14 16.30
N ILE A 332 -14.16 -0.72 15.45
CA ILE A 332 -13.92 -2.12 15.81
C ILE A 332 -12.98 -2.16 17.02
N HIS A 333 -13.36 -2.90 18.08
CA HIS A 333 -12.61 -2.91 19.34
C HIS A 333 -12.63 -4.26 20.07
N ARG A 334 -13.41 -5.24 19.64
CA ARG A 334 -13.46 -6.57 20.27
C ARG A 334 -12.27 -7.40 19.84
N GLU A 335 -11.66 -8.13 20.78
CA GLU A 335 -10.50 -9.00 20.50
C GLU A 335 -10.85 -10.13 19.52
N GLU A 336 -12.09 -10.62 19.54
CA GLU A 336 -12.58 -11.66 18.62
C GLU A 336 -12.62 -11.15 17.16
N ASP A 337 -13.09 -9.90 16.95
CA ASP A 337 -13.09 -9.27 15.63
C ASP A 337 -11.67 -9.05 15.12
N PHE A 338 -10.77 -8.61 15.99
CA PHE A 338 -9.36 -8.43 15.65
C PHE A 338 -8.67 -9.74 15.31
N TYR A 339 -8.99 -10.81 16.06
CA TYR A 339 -8.49 -12.15 15.75
C TYR A 339 -8.95 -12.61 14.38
N PHE A 340 -10.25 -12.47 14.09
CA PHE A 340 -10.83 -12.84 12.79
C PHE A 340 -10.13 -12.10 11.64
N ILE A 341 -9.97 -10.79 11.73
CA ILE A 341 -9.33 -9.97 10.71
C ILE A 341 -7.86 -10.38 10.53
N LEU A 342 -7.10 -10.44 11.61
CA LEU A 342 -5.67 -10.76 11.57
C LEU A 342 -5.42 -12.17 11.02
N HIS A 343 -6.21 -13.15 11.47
CA HIS A 343 -6.09 -14.54 11.03
C HIS A 343 -6.45 -14.69 9.55
N GLY A 344 -7.53 -14.05 9.09
CA GLY A 344 -7.94 -14.08 7.69
C GLY A 344 -6.88 -13.49 6.76
N VAL A 345 -6.36 -12.31 7.08
CA VAL A 345 -5.30 -11.68 6.29
C VAL A 345 -4.00 -12.50 6.34
N ALA A 346 -3.63 -13.04 7.51
CA ALA A 346 -2.44 -13.88 7.64
C ALA A 346 -2.55 -15.16 6.81
N ASN A 347 -3.69 -15.85 6.81
CA ASN A 347 -3.93 -17.04 6.01
C ASN A 347 -3.74 -16.76 4.51
N LEU A 348 -4.34 -15.67 4.01
CA LEU A 348 -4.22 -15.29 2.61
C LEU A 348 -2.79 -14.92 2.22
N LEU A 349 -2.07 -14.18 3.07
CA LEU A 349 -0.67 -13.82 2.83
C LEU A 349 0.27 -15.03 2.89
N ASN A 350 -0.03 -16.03 3.73
CA ASN A 350 0.75 -17.27 3.85
C ASN A 350 0.41 -18.30 2.76
N ASN A 351 -0.69 -18.15 2.03
CA ASN A 351 -1.11 -19.08 1.00
C ASN A 351 -0.01 -19.42 -0.02
N PRO A 352 0.78 -18.45 -0.57
CA PRO A 352 1.87 -18.76 -1.49
C PRO A 352 3.01 -19.59 -0.89
N LEU A 353 3.15 -19.58 0.45
CA LEU A 353 4.19 -20.29 1.19
C LEU A 353 3.81 -21.72 1.52
N ILE A 354 2.53 -22.08 1.42
CA ILE A 354 2.05 -23.41 1.73
C ILE A 354 2.68 -24.42 0.78
N GLN A 355 3.45 -25.34 1.34
CA GLN A 355 4.02 -26.49 0.62
C GLN A 355 3.08 -27.68 0.75
N THR A 356 2.50 -28.11 -0.35
CA THR A 356 1.64 -29.29 -0.40
C THR A 356 2.45 -30.50 -0.83
N TYR A 357 2.11 -31.69 -0.30
CA TYR A 357 2.77 -32.95 -0.71
C TYR A 357 2.54 -33.26 -2.19
N LEU A 358 1.41 -32.85 -2.74
CA LEU A 358 1.07 -33.05 -4.13
C LEU A 358 1.22 -31.73 -4.89
N PRO A 359 1.97 -31.70 -5.99
CA PRO A 359 2.14 -30.49 -6.80
C PRO A 359 0.80 -29.93 -7.25
N ASN A 360 0.65 -28.60 -7.20
CA ASN A 360 -0.55 -27.87 -7.63
C ASN A 360 -1.86 -28.32 -6.95
N SER A 361 -1.80 -28.79 -5.71
CA SER A 361 -2.97 -29.16 -4.92
C SER A 361 -3.61 -27.99 -4.17
N CYS A 362 -2.96 -26.83 -4.15
CA CYS A 362 -3.46 -25.58 -3.58
C CYS A 362 -3.35 -24.46 -4.63
N LYS A 363 -4.42 -23.70 -4.81
CA LYS A 363 -4.41 -22.51 -5.67
C LYS A 363 -3.68 -21.38 -4.93
N LYS A 364 -2.76 -20.72 -5.62
CA LYS A 364 -2.04 -19.59 -5.08
C LYS A 364 -2.82 -18.30 -5.32
N VAL A 365 -3.02 -17.54 -4.26
CA VAL A 365 -3.65 -16.21 -4.31
C VAL A 365 -2.76 -15.25 -5.09
N SER A 366 -3.36 -14.50 -6.00
CA SER A 366 -2.66 -13.53 -6.85
C SER A 366 -2.65 -12.12 -6.26
N PHE A 367 -3.65 -11.74 -5.44
CA PHE A 367 -3.90 -10.39 -4.92
C PHE A 367 -3.21 -10.07 -3.58
N HIS A 368 -2.00 -10.61 -3.35
CA HIS A 368 -1.22 -10.36 -2.14
C HIS A 368 -0.81 -8.89 -1.95
N GLN A 369 -0.67 -8.12 -3.03
CA GLN A 369 -0.33 -6.70 -2.95
C GLN A 369 -1.49 -5.88 -2.38
N GLU A 370 -2.70 -6.14 -2.84
CA GLU A 370 -3.94 -5.56 -2.33
C GLU A 370 -4.12 -5.88 -0.83
N LEU A 371 -3.83 -7.11 -0.43
CA LEU A 371 -3.88 -7.52 0.98
C LEU A 371 -2.86 -6.79 1.85
N LEU A 372 -1.65 -6.56 1.35
CA LEU A 372 -0.62 -5.80 2.07
C LEU A 372 -1.05 -4.34 2.25
N VAL A 373 -1.61 -3.72 1.22
CA VAL A 373 -2.14 -2.36 1.31
C VAL A 373 -3.31 -2.31 2.28
N LEU A 374 -4.23 -3.27 2.21
CA LEU A 374 -5.36 -3.37 3.12
C LEU A 374 -4.91 -3.52 4.59
N PHE A 375 -3.96 -4.42 4.86
CA PHE A 375 -3.39 -4.60 6.19
C PHE A 375 -2.76 -3.31 6.72
N TRP A 376 -2.00 -2.61 5.88
CA TRP A 376 -1.43 -1.32 6.25
C TRP A 376 -2.51 -0.30 6.60
N LYS A 377 -3.55 -0.16 5.77
CA LYS A 377 -4.68 0.76 6.03
C LYS A 377 -5.41 0.41 7.33
N MET A 378 -5.63 -0.87 7.60
CA MET A 378 -6.24 -1.31 8.88
C MET A 378 -5.39 -0.92 10.09
N CYS A 379 -4.08 -1.09 10.01
CA CYS A 379 -3.16 -0.69 11.09
C CYS A 379 -3.07 0.84 11.25
N ASP A 380 -3.19 1.58 10.16
CA ASP A 380 -3.13 3.04 10.19
C ASP A 380 -4.41 3.67 10.74
N GLN A 381 -5.57 3.22 10.29
CA GLN A 381 -6.88 3.75 10.68
C GLN A 381 -7.33 3.26 12.07
N ASN A 382 -6.98 2.04 12.47
CA ASN A 382 -7.35 1.49 13.79
C ASN A 382 -6.12 1.22 14.67
N LYS A 383 -5.79 2.16 15.56
CA LYS A 383 -4.65 2.02 16.48
C LYS A 383 -4.85 0.90 17.52
N LYS A 384 -6.10 0.54 17.85
CA LYS A 384 -6.38 -0.61 18.73
C LYS A 384 -6.08 -1.93 18.02
N PHE A 385 -6.39 -2.02 16.72
CA PHE A 385 -6.01 -3.16 15.89
C PHE A 385 -4.49 -3.29 15.80
N LEU A 386 -3.77 -2.20 15.50
CA LEU A 386 -2.30 -2.20 15.50
C LEU A 386 -1.74 -2.68 16.84
N PHE A 387 -2.27 -2.20 17.96
CA PHE A 387 -1.85 -2.64 19.27
C PHE A 387 -2.11 -4.13 19.51
N TYR A 388 -3.28 -4.64 19.06
CA TYR A 388 -3.63 -6.06 19.14
C TYR A 388 -2.64 -6.90 18.30
N VAL A 389 -2.37 -6.54 17.06
CA VAL A 389 -1.39 -7.20 16.18
C VAL A 389 -0.04 -7.32 16.86
N LEU A 390 0.44 -6.25 17.48
CA LEU A 390 1.74 -6.21 18.18
C LEU A 390 1.76 -6.97 19.50
N LYS A 391 0.61 -7.07 20.19
CA LYS A 391 0.45 -7.85 21.40
C LYS A 391 0.35 -9.36 21.09
N SER A 392 -0.27 -9.71 19.98
CA SER A 392 -0.40 -11.10 19.52
C SER A 392 0.95 -11.67 19.07
N SER A 393 1.06 -12.99 19.13
CA SER A 393 2.17 -13.70 18.49
C SER A 393 2.04 -13.80 16.98
N ASP A 394 0.85 -13.60 16.46
CA ASP A 394 0.46 -13.81 15.06
C ASP A 394 1.01 -12.72 14.15
N VAL A 395 1.58 -11.65 14.72
CA VAL A 395 2.38 -10.67 13.96
C VAL A 395 3.53 -11.33 13.18
N LEU A 396 4.04 -12.46 13.66
CA LEU A 396 5.10 -13.21 12.98
C LEU A 396 4.57 -13.94 11.74
N ASP A 397 3.28 -14.31 11.72
CA ASP A 397 2.61 -14.91 10.58
C ASP A 397 2.35 -13.90 9.45
N ILE A 398 2.41 -12.61 9.77
CA ILE A 398 2.44 -11.52 8.78
C ILE A 398 3.88 -11.19 8.36
N LEU A 399 4.83 -11.22 9.29
CA LEU A 399 6.23 -10.93 9.01
C LEU A 399 6.85 -11.89 7.98
N VAL A 400 6.61 -13.19 8.16
CA VAL A 400 7.23 -14.22 7.33
C VAL A 400 6.83 -14.07 5.85
N PRO A 401 5.54 -13.96 5.46
CA PRO A 401 5.17 -13.73 4.07
C PRO A 401 5.65 -12.38 3.52
N ILE A 402 5.68 -11.32 4.31
CA ILE A 402 6.26 -10.04 3.86
C ILE A 402 7.72 -10.25 3.46
N LEU A 403 8.53 -10.86 4.33
CA LEU A 403 9.95 -11.13 4.04
C LEU A 403 10.13 -12.08 2.84
N PHE A 404 9.22 -13.04 2.65
CA PHE A 404 9.21 -13.90 1.48
C PHE A 404 9.01 -13.10 0.20
N HIS A 405 7.96 -12.26 0.14
CA HIS A 405 7.67 -11.44 -1.03
C HIS A 405 8.78 -10.42 -1.33
N LEU A 406 9.38 -9.81 -0.29
CA LEU A 406 10.51 -8.91 -0.46
C LEU A 406 11.74 -9.63 -1.03
N ASN A 407 12.06 -10.83 -0.53
CA ASN A 407 13.17 -11.61 -1.06
C ASN A 407 12.92 -12.08 -2.50
N ASP A 408 11.71 -12.46 -2.84
CA ASP A 408 11.33 -12.90 -4.18
C ASP A 408 11.38 -11.74 -5.20
N ALA A 409 10.88 -10.57 -4.81
CA ALA A 409 10.84 -9.37 -5.65
C ALA A 409 12.19 -8.63 -5.80
N ARG A 410 13.22 -8.93 -4.99
CA ARG A 410 14.46 -8.14 -4.89
C ARG A 410 15.23 -7.93 -6.20
N SER A 411 15.14 -8.87 -7.13
CA SER A 411 15.84 -8.84 -8.42
C SER A 411 14.98 -8.33 -9.57
N ASP A 412 13.68 -8.21 -9.35
CA ASP A 412 12.72 -7.82 -10.38
C ASP A 412 12.35 -6.34 -10.26
N GLN A 413 12.76 -5.57 -11.26
CA GLN A 413 12.52 -4.13 -11.30
C GLN A 413 11.03 -3.78 -11.42
N SER A 414 10.21 -4.63 -12.05
CA SER A 414 8.77 -4.41 -12.19
C SER A 414 8.01 -4.50 -10.86
N ARG A 415 8.62 -5.16 -9.85
CA ARG A 415 8.03 -5.37 -8.52
C ARG A 415 8.54 -4.39 -7.45
N LEU A 416 9.14 -3.28 -7.86
CA LEU A 416 9.66 -2.25 -6.96
C LEU A 416 8.57 -1.71 -6.01
N GLY A 417 7.35 -1.54 -6.50
CA GLY A 417 6.21 -1.11 -5.68
C GLY A 417 5.92 -2.06 -4.52
N LEU A 418 5.98 -3.37 -4.76
CA LEU A 418 5.84 -4.39 -3.71
C LEU A 418 6.96 -4.28 -2.66
N MET A 419 8.20 -3.95 -3.09
CA MET A 419 9.30 -3.70 -2.16
C MET A 419 8.99 -2.52 -1.24
N HIS A 420 8.47 -1.42 -1.78
CA HIS A 420 8.12 -0.23 -0.99
C HIS A 420 7.01 -0.54 0.03
N ILE A 421 5.90 -1.16 -0.39
CA ILE A 421 4.79 -1.43 0.55
C ILE A 421 5.22 -2.38 1.69
N GLY A 422 5.98 -3.45 1.37
CA GLY A 422 6.46 -4.37 2.38
C GLY A 422 7.41 -3.69 3.38
N VAL A 423 8.34 -2.85 2.90
CA VAL A 423 9.25 -2.08 3.77
C VAL A 423 8.48 -1.07 4.63
N PHE A 424 7.47 -0.39 4.09
CA PHE A 424 6.67 0.57 4.86
C PHE A 424 5.86 -0.08 5.96
N ILE A 425 5.29 -1.26 5.72
CA ILE A 425 4.62 -2.04 6.78
C ILE A 425 5.62 -2.38 7.88
N LEU A 426 6.81 -2.86 7.53
CA LEU A 426 7.83 -3.20 8.51
C LEU A 426 8.37 -1.98 9.28
N LEU A 427 8.47 -0.81 8.62
CA LEU A 427 8.79 0.45 9.30
C LEU A 427 7.71 0.82 10.33
N LEU A 428 6.42 0.70 9.95
CA LEU A 428 5.31 0.95 10.85
C LEU A 428 5.37 0.03 12.09
N LEU A 429 5.53 -1.27 11.86
CA LEU A 429 5.60 -2.26 12.94
C LEU A 429 6.83 -2.08 13.82
N SER A 430 8.01 -1.78 13.23
CA SER A 430 9.26 -1.61 13.97
C SER A 430 9.28 -0.37 14.87
N GLY A 431 8.41 0.59 14.59
CA GLY A 431 8.21 1.77 15.44
C GLY A 431 7.63 1.45 16.82
N GLU A 432 7.22 0.21 17.07
CA GLU A 432 6.63 -0.23 18.33
C GLU A 432 7.49 -1.29 19.02
N ARG A 433 7.77 -1.07 20.32
CA ARG A 433 8.60 -1.94 21.14
C ARG A 433 8.19 -3.41 21.08
N ASN A 434 6.89 -3.68 21.14
CA ASN A 434 6.37 -5.04 21.23
C ASN A 434 6.74 -5.88 20.00
N PHE A 435 6.86 -5.28 18.83
CA PHE A 435 7.33 -5.96 17.63
C PHE A 435 8.76 -6.49 17.82
N GLY A 436 9.70 -5.64 18.27
CA GLY A 436 11.07 -6.05 18.55
C GLY A 436 11.16 -7.19 19.59
N VAL A 437 10.31 -7.17 20.62
CA VAL A 437 10.24 -8.24 21.60
C VAL A 437 9.74 -9.55 20.99
N ARG A 438 8.75 -9.51 20.08
CA ARG A 438 8.21 -10.71 19.40
C ARG A 438 9.23 -11.37 18.48
N LEU A 439 10.12 -10.61 17.86
CA LEU A 439 11.18 -11.14 17.00
C LEU A 439 12.11 -12.14 17.69
N ASN A 440 12.17 -12.17 19.03
CA ASN A 440 12.98 -13.14 19.77
C ASN A 440 12.39 -14.56 19.80
N LYS A 441 11.19 -14.78 19.25
CA LYS A 441 10.66 -16.15 19.16
C LYS A 441 11.51 -17.00 18.21
N PRO A 442 11.76 -18.27 18.55
CA PRO A 442 12.49 -19.20 17.67
C PRO A 442 11.84 -19.30 16.30
N TYR A 443 12.65 -19.27 15.26
CA TYR A 443 12.19 -19.45 13.89
C TYR A 443 12.18 -20.94 13.53
N SER A 444 11.01 -21.49 13.27
CA SER A 444 10.82 -22.91 12.90
C SER A 444 10.10 -23.11 11.57
N VAL A 445 9.68 -22.03 10.93
CA VAL A 445 8.89 -22.07 9.70
C VAL A 445 9.80 -22.45 8.52
N ARG A 446 9.37 -23.43 7.73
CA ARG A 446 10.03 -23.77 6.46
C ARG A 446 9.40 -22.98 5.33
N VAL A 447 10.14 -22.05 4.77
CA VAL A 447 9.69 -21.23 3.64
C VAL A 447 10.56 -21.58 2.42
N PRO A 448 9.97 -21.68 1.20
CA PRO A 448 10.71 -21.96 -0.02
C PRO A 448 11.53 -20.71 -0.47
N MET A 449 12.56 -20.38 0.29
CA MET A 449 13.43 -19.25 0.02
C MET A 449 14.89 -19.71 -0.14
N ASP A 450 15.59 -19.10 -1.10
CA ASP A 450 17.02 -19.28 -1.25
C ASP A 450 17.77 -18.42 -0.21
N ILE A 451 17.83 -18.92 1.04
CA ILE A 451 18.58 -18.33 2.16
C ILE A 451 19.46 -19.41 2.80
N PRO A 452 20.59 -19.03 3.43
CA PRO A 452 21.42 -20.01 4.14
C PRO A 452 20.61 -20.66 5.28
N VAL A 453 20.85 -21.93 5.51
CA VAL A 453 20.29 -22.65 6.66
C VAL A 453 20.85 -22.03 7.94
N PHE A 454 19.98 -21.68 8.87
CA PHE A 454 20.34 -21.13 10.17
C PHE A 454 19.41 -21.67 11.26
N THR A 455 19.92 -21.68 12.47
CA THR A 455 19.13 -21.92 13.68
C THR A 455 19.14 -20.63 14.48
N GLY A 456 17.97 -20.08 14.80
CA GLY A 456 17.88 -18.80 15.47
C GLY A 456 16.45 -18.32 15.64
N THR A 457 16.28 -17.03 15.68
CA THR A 457 15.01 -16.33 15.93
C THR A 457 14.46 -15.69 14.66
N HIS A 458 13.24 -15.14 14.74
CA HIS A 458 12.69 -14.32 13.63
C HIS A 458 13.50 -13.04 13.39
N ALA A 459 14.24 -12.54 14.42
CA ALA A 459 15.21 -11.45 14.22
C ALA A 459 16.35 -11.86 13.31
N ASP A 460 16.88 -13.08 13.47
CA ASP A 460 17.92 -13.61 12.58
C ASP A 460 17.39 -13.72 11.15
N PHE A 461 16.16 -14.20 10.98
CA PHE A 461 15.49 -14.30 9.68
C PHE A 461 15.38 -12.93 9.00
N LEU A 462 14.91 -11.91 9.75
CA LEU A 462 14.82 -10.52 9.28
C LEU A 462 16.20 -10.01 8.78
N VAL A 463 17.25 -10.16 9.59
CA VAL A 463 18.61 -9.69 9.27
C VAL A 463 19.17 -10.41 8.04
N ILE A 464 18.98 -11.72 7.94
CA ILE A 464 19.45 -12.53 6.81
C ILE A 464 18.78 -12.11 5.50
N VAL A 465 17.45 -11.90 5.52
CA VAL A 465 16.70 -11.46 4.34
C VAL A 465 17.10 -10.04 3.94
N PHE A 466 17.21 -9.12 4.88
CA PHE A 466 17.63 -7.74 4.59
C PHE A 466 19.05 -7.66 4.05
N HIS A 467 19.98 -8.43 4.63
CA HIS A 467 21.32 -8.54 4.07
C HIS A 467 21.28 -9.01 2.60
N LYS A 468 20.45 -10.01 2.29
CA LYS A 468 20.33 -10.54 0.94
C LYS A 468 19.70 -9.52 -0.04
N ILE A 469 18.71 -8.74 0.40
CA ILE A 469 18.13 -7.65 -0.39
C ILE A 469 19.19 -6.59 -0.69
N ILE A 470 19.97 -6.18 0.31
CA ILE A 470 21.00 -5.15 0.16
C ILE A 470 22.15 -5.61 -0.76
N THR A 471 22.58 -6.87 -0.64
CA THR A 471 23.74 -7.39 -1.39
C THR A 471 23.42 -7.87 -2.80
N ASN A 472 22.22 -8.41 -3.00
CA ASN A 472 21.83 -9.08 -4.25
C ASN A 472 20.57 -8.44 -4.89
N GLY A 473 20.10 -7.32 -4.38
CA GLY A 473 18.97 -6.59 -4.91
C GLY A 473 19.34 -5.75 -6.13
N HIS A 474 18.33 -5.32 -6.87
CA HIS A 474 18.48 -4.41 -8.00
C HIS A 474 18.98 -3.02 -7.53
N GLN A 475 19.74 -2.30 -8.35
CA GLN A 475 20.31 -0.99 -8.00
C GLN A 475 19.25 0.05 -7.57
N ARG A 476 18.06 0.00 -8.14
CA ARG A 476 16.94 0.89 -7.76
C ARG A 476 16.44 0.68 -6.32
N LEU A 477 16.91 -0.35 -5.61
CA LEU A 477 16.60 -0.56 -4.19
C LEU A 477 17.52 0.23 -3.24
N GLN A 478 18.57 0.88 -3.75
CA GLN A 478 19.50 1.63 -2.92
C GLN A 478 18.80 2.67 -2.01
N PRO A 479 17.79 3.44 -2.47
CA PRO A 479 17.05 4.38 -1.60
C PRO A 479 16.32 3.70 -0.43
N LEU A 480 16.01 2.40 -0.51
CA LEU A 480 15.37 1.65 0.57
C LEU A 480 16.36 1.14 1.64
N PHE A 481 17.66 1.22 1.42
CA PHE A 481 18.65 0.70 2.38
C PHE A 481 18.57 1.41 3.73
N ASP A 482 18.37 2.73 3.73
CA ASP A 482 18.14 3.51 4.95
C ASP A 482 16.91 3.02 5.72
N CYS A 483 15.83 2.70 5.01
CA CYS A 483 14.61 2.16 5.60
C CYS A 483 14.84 0.76 6.20
N LEU A 484 15.51 -0.13 5.48
CA LEU A 484 15.82 -1.49 5.96
C LEU A 484 16.69 -1.46 7.21
N LEU A 485 17.72 -0.60 7.23
CA LEU A 485 18.58 -0.45 8.41
C LEU A 485 17.84 0.25 9.56
N THR A 486 16.97 1.22 9.29
CA THR A 486 16.13 1.86 10.31
C THR A 486 15.24 0.84 11.02
N ILE A 487 14.65 -0.12 10.28
CA ILE A 487 13.87 -1.21 10.89
C ILE A 487 14.73 -2.00 11.88
N ILE A 488 15.98 -2.37 11.49
CA ILE A 488 16.88 -3.11 12.39
C ILE A 488 17.29 -2.23 13.59
N VAL A 489 17.58 -0.94 13.38
CA VAL A 489 17.91 0.00 14.47
C VAL A 489 16.79 0.05 15.50
N ASN A 490 15.54 0.20 15.04
CA ASN A 490 14.37 0.29 15.92
C ASN A 490 14.18 -0.96 16.79
N VAL A 491 14.44 -2.15 16.25
CA VAL A 491 14.25 -3.40 17.00
C VAL A 491 15.50 -3.83 17.80
N SER A 492 16.67 -3.34 17.43
CA SER A 492 17.97 -3.77 18.01
C SER A 492 18.06 -3.67 19.54
N PRO A 493 17.47 -2.68 20.24
CA PRO A 493 17.52 -2.62 21.71
C PRO A 493 16.80 -3.78 22.40
N TYR A 494 15.97 -4.53 21.67
CA TYR A 494 15.11 -5.60 22.19
C TYR A 494 15.56 -7.00 21.76
N LEU A 495 16.61 -7.14 20.93
CA LEU A 495 17.11 -8.42 20.41
C LEU A 495 17.96 -9.14 21.44
N LYS A 496 17.36 -10.08 22.16
CA LYS A 496 17.99 -10.80 23.26
C LYS A 496 19.16 -11.69 22.84
N SER A 497 19.12 -12.22 21.61
CA SER A 497 20.20 -13.04 21.07
C SER A 497 20.18 -12.99 19.54
N LEU A 498 21.36 -12.92 18.95
CA LEU A 498 21.58 -13.09 17.52
C LEU A 498 22.41 -14.34 17.27
N SER A 499 22.08 -15.07 16.20
CA SER A 499 22.89 -16.17 15.72
C SER A 499 24.22 -15.66 15.14
N MET A 500 25.23 -16.54 15.10
CA MET A 500 26.50 -16.23 14.45
C MET A 500 26.32 -15.85 12.98
N VAL A 501 25.33 -16.46 12.30
CA VAL A 501 25.04 -16.16 10.90
C VAL A 501 24.56 -14.73 10.75
N ALA A 502 23.58 -14.28 11.52
CA ALA A 502 23.06 -12.91 11.47
C ALA A 502 24.12 -11.88 11.88
N ALA A 503 24.91 -12.15 12.94
CA ALA A 503 26.00 -11.30 13.37
C ALA A 503 27.03 -11.08 12.27
N ASN A 504 27.46 -12.14 11.61
CA ASN A 504 28.42 -12.05 10.49
C ASN A 504 27.81 -11.31 9.28
N LYS A 505 26.51 -11.42 9.02
CA LYS A 505 25.83 -10.68 7.96
C LYS A 505 25.82 -9.16 8.21
N LEU A 506 25.55 -8.73 9.44
CA LEU A 506 25.62 -7.31 9.82
C LEU A 506 27.07 -6.76 9.69
N LEU A 507 28.06 -7.51 10.16
CA LEU A 507 29.46 -7.11 10.02
C LEU A 507 29.95 -7.09 8.57
N HIS A 508 29.45 -8.00 7.71
CA HIS A 508 29.73 -7.96 6.28
C HIS A 508 29.19 -6.67 5.63
N LEU A 509 27.98 -6.23 6.01
CA LEU A 509 27.46 -4.94 5.55
C LEU A 509 28.32 -3.77 6.03
N LEU A 510 28.73 -3.79 7.31
CA LEU A 510 29.62 -2.75 7.82
C LEU A 510 30.95 -2.72 7.06
N GLU A 511 31.57 -3.87 6.81
CA GLU A 511 32.81 -3.98 6.05
C GLU A 511 32.66 -3.42 4.63
N ALA A 512 31.59 -3.78 3.94
CA ALA A 512 31.31 -3.31 2.59
C ALA A 512 31.07 -1.79 2.53
N PHE A 513 30.27 -1.26 3.45
CA PHE A 513 29.91 0.16 3.49
C PHE A 513 31.03 1.04 4.04
N SER A 514 31.98 0.50 4.82
CA SER A 514 33.12 1.22 5.37
C SER A 514 34.26 1.41 4.36
N THR A 515 34.15 0.82 3.17
CA THR A 515 35.19 1.01 2.14
C THR A 515 35.22 2.47 1.67
N PRO A 516 36.42 3.10 1.53
CA PRO A 516 36.49 4.48 1.06
C PRO A 516 35.85 4.71 -0.31
N TRP A 517 35.82 3.69 -1.16
CA TRP A 517 35.17 3.75 -2.45
C TRP A 517 33.66 3.94 -2.30
N PHE A 518 33.01 3.20 -1.40
CA PHE A 518 31.57 3.31 -1.15
C PHE A 518 31.24 4.60 -0.38
N LEU A 519 31.96 4.88 0.71
CA LEU A 519 31.72 6.05 1.58
C LEU A 519 31.78 7.37 0.81
N PHE A 520 32.72 7.51 -0.12
CA PHE A 520 32.97 8.78 -0.80
C PHE A 520 32.28 8.86 -2.17
N SER A 521 31.49 7.86 -2.56
CA SER A 521 30.75 7.87 -3.83
C SER A 521 29.48 8.70 -3.79
N ASN A 522 28.84 8.85 -2.63
CA ASN A 522 27.61 9.60 -2.46
C ASN A 522 27.59 10.33 -1.10
N ALA A 523 26.94 11.50 -1.06
CA ALA A 523 26.82 12.32 0.13
C ALA A 523 26.10 11.64 1.31
N THR A 524 25.24 10.65 1.06
CA THR A 524 24.39 9.99 2.06
C THR A 524 24.94 8.64 2.53
N ASN A 525 25.90 8.04 1.83
CA ASN A 525 26.37 6.67 2.13
C ASN A 525 26.91 6.48 3.55
N HIS A 526 27.44 7.52 4.17
CA HIS A 526 27.91 7.48 5.55
C HIS A 526 26.77 7.20 6.56
N HIS A 527 25.52 7.51 6.23
CA HIS A 527 24.36 7.21 7.08
C HIS A 527 24.19 5.70 7.29
N LEU A 528 24.46 4.88 6.27
CA LEU A 528 24.38 3.42 6.38
C LEU A 528 25.36 2.86 7.43
N VAL A 529 26.56 3.44 7.49
CA VAL A 529 27.55 3.10 8.53
C VAL A 529 27.04 3.53 9.92
N PHE A 530 26.45 4.73 10.02
CA PHE A 530 25.83 5.20 11.26
C PHE A 530 24.78 4.22 11.78
N PHE A 531 23.86 3.80 10.93
CA PHE A 531 22.80 2.86 11.33
C PHE A 531 23.38 1.53 11.82
N LEU A 532 24.38 0.97 11.13
CA LEU A 532 25.02 -0.28 11.55
C LEU A 532 25.73 -0.14 12.89
N LEU A 533 26.48 0.95 13.10
CA LEU A 533 27.12 1.22 14.39
C LEU A 533 26.10 1.43 15.51
N GLU A 534 24.97 2.07 15.22
CA GLU A 534 23.87 2.24 16.17
C GLU A 534 23.22 0.90 16.54
N ILE A 535 23.01 -0.01 15.56
CA ILE A 535 22.53 -1.38 15.83
C ILE A 535 23.47 -2.08 16.82
N PHE A 536 24.78 -2.05 16.58
CA PHE A 536 25.74 -2.70 17.47
C PHE A 536 25.75 -2.06 18.86
N ASN A 537 25.73 -0.74 18.93
CA ASN A 537 25.66 -0.04 20.23
C ASN A 537 24.41 -0.39 21.01
N ASN A 538 23.23 -0.40 20.35
CA ASN A 538 21.99 -0.76 20.99
C ASN A 538 22.05 -2.18 21.59
N ILE A 539 22.54 -3.15 20.82
CA ILE A 539 22.67 -4.53 21.31
C ILE A 539 23.67 -4.63 22.46
N ILE A 540 24.83 -4.00 22.33
CA ILE A 540 25.88 -4.02 23.37
C ILE A 540 25.38 -3.33 24.65
N GLN A 541 24.68 -2.23 24.56
CA GLN A 541 24.21 -1.46 25.74
C GLN A 541 23.01 -2.10 26.43
N TYR A 542 22.09 -2.71 25.68
CA TYR A 542 20.83 -3.15 26.23
C TYR A 542 20.65 -4.68 26.32
N GLN A 543 21.40 -5.46 25.53
CA GLN A 543 21.22 -6.91 25.39
C GLN A 543 22.55 -7.67 25.32
N PHE A 544 23.58 -7.19 26.03
CA PHE A 544 24.93 -7.76 25.99
C PHE A 544 24.98 -9.24 26.33
N ASP A 545 24.35 -9.64 27.45
CA ASP A 545 24.49 -10.98 28.07
C ASP A 545 24.05 -12.12 27.11
N GLY A 546 23.06 -11.85 26.25
CA GLY A 546 22.56 -12.85 25.29
C GLY A 546 23.24 -12.85 23.93
N ASN A 547 24.12 -11.86 23.63
CA ASN A 547 24.66 -11.62 22.31
C ASN A 547 26.18 -11.95 22.19
N SER A 548 26.64 -12.97 22.89
CA SER A 548 28.05 -13.42 22.83
C SER A 548 28.54 -13.69 21.40
N HIS A 549 27.69 -14.19 20.50
CA HIS A 549 28.03 -14.41 19.08
C HIS A 549 28.36 -13.10 18.37
N LEU A 550 27.56 -12.05 18.57
CA LEU A 550 27.80 -10.73 18.00
C LEU A 550 29.09 -10.12 18.58
N VAL A 551 29.26 -10.19 19.89
CA VAL A 551 30.47 -9.68 20.59
C VAL A 551 31.73 -10.37 20.06
N TYR A 552 31.68 -11.69 19.93
CA TYR A 552 32.80 -12.46 19.35
C TYR A 552 33.08 -12.06 17.90
N ALA A 553 32.05 -11.91 17.08
CA ALA A 553 32.20 -11.51 15.69
C ALA A 553 32.81 -10.08 15.56
N ILE A 554 32.41 -9.14 16.45
CA ILE A 554 33.02 -7.79 16.52
C ILE A 554 34.50 -7.87 16.93
N ILE A 555 34.86 -8.71 17.91
CA ILE A 555 36.26 -8.92 18.31
C ILE A 555 37.09 -9.47 17.14
N ARG A 556 36.59 -10.43 16.39
CA ARG A 556 37.28 -10.98 15.19
C ARG A 556 37.48 -9.93 14.09
N LYS A 557 36.49 -9.06 13.88
CA LYS A 557 36.52 -8.02 12.85
C LYS A 557 36.92 -6.64 13.38
N ARG A 558 37.63 -6.56 14.53
CA ARG A 558 37.99 -5.32 15.21
C ARG A 558 38.70 -4.30 14.33
N ASN A 559 39.43 -4.77 13.33
CA ASN A 559 40.15 -3.89 12.39
C ASN A 559 39.24 -2.91 11.63
N ILE A 560 38.00 -3.29 11.34
CA ILE A 560 37.04 -2.41 10.65
C ILE A 560 36.73 -1.18 11.51
N PHE A 561 36.51 -1.38 12.82
CA PHE A 561 36.20 -0.30 13.76
C PHE A 561 37.41 0.62 13.98
N HIS A 562 38.63 0.06 14.03
CA HIS A 562 39.87 0.85 14.08
C HIS A 562 40.11 1.64 12.79
N GLN A 563 39.82 1.07 11.62
CA GLN A 563 39.90 1.79 10.33
C GLN A 563 38.90 2.95 10.27
N LEU A 564 37.65 2.74 10.73
CA LEU A 564 36.64 3.81 10.80
C LEU A 564 37.06 4.93 11.76
N ALA A 565 37.59 4.59 12.94
CA ALA A 565 38.09 5.56 13.91
C ALA A 565 39.26 6.39 13.34
N ASN A 566 40.14 5.75 12.56
CA ASN A 566 41.33 6.34 11.96
C ASN A 566 41.14 6.66 10.48
N LEU A 567 39.89 6.80 9.99
CA LEU A 567 39.65 7.11 8.57
C LEU A 567 40.40 8.34 8.14
N PRO A 568 41.25 8.23 7.08
CA PRO A 568 42.04 9.34 6.62
C PRO A 568 41.17 10.44 6.03
N THR A 569 41.52 11.67 6.36
CA THR A 569 40.82 12.89 5.90
C THR A 569 41.63 13.73 4.95
N ASP A 570 42.79 13.21 4.54
CA ASP A 570 43.68 13.93 3.60
C ASP A 570 43.10 14.00 2.18
N PRO A 571 43.29 15.10 1.45
CA PRO A 571 42.71 15.31 0.12
C PRO A 571 43.09 14.22 -0.89
N ALA A 572 44.31 13.69 -0.77
CA ALA A 572 44.81 12.67 -1.69
C ALA A 572 44.06 11.34 -1.57
N THR A 573 43.65 10.96 -0.35
CA THR A 573 42.91 9.72 -0.09
C THR A 573 41.40 9.89 -0.40
N VAL A 574 40.84 11.05 -0.08
CA VAL A 574 39.42 11.34 -0.34
C VAL A 574 39.12 11.40 -1.84
N GLN A 575 40.04 11.90 -2.67
CA GLN A 575 39.87 12.01 -4.13
C GLN A 575 40.31 10.76 -4.92
N LYS A 576 41.01 9.82 -4.31
CA LYS A 576 41.57 8.61 -4.97
C LYS A 576 40.51 7.72 -5.65
N PRO A 577 39.30 7.51 -5.11
CA PRO A 577 38.27 6.71 -5.75
C PRO A 577 37.85 7.21 -7.14
N ARG A 578 37.83 8.52 -7.35
CA ARG A 578 37.43 9.14 -8.62
C ARG A 578 38.46 8.94 -9.73
N ARG A 579 39.77 8.93 -9.40
CA ARG A 579 40.83 8.71 -10.39
C ARG A 579 40.81 7.30 -10.98
N ARG A 580 40.43 6.28 -10.20
CA ARG A 580 40.30 4.90 -10.70
C ARG A 580 39.10 4.72 -11.65
N LEU A 581 38.00 5.41 -11.42
CA LEU A 581 36.84 5.40 -12.32
C LEU A 581 37.17 6.13 -13.65
N ALA A 582 37.87 7.24 -13.59
CA ALA A 582 38.28 7.98 -14.78
C ALA A 582 39.31 7.21 -15.63
N SER A 583 40.22 6.45 -14.99
CA SER A 583 41.20 5.62 -15.73
C SER A 583 40.57 4.35 -16.32
N GLN A 584 39.53 3.77 -15.69
CA GLN A 584 38.80 2.63 -16.27
C GLN A 584 37.88 3.04 -17.41
N GLY A 585 37.38 4.30 -17.45
CA GLY A 585 36.64 4.86 -18.59
C GLY A 585 37.54 5.15 -19.79
N SER A 586 38.77 5.64 -19.56
CA SER A 586 39.73 5.95 -20.66
C SER A 586 40.34 4.72 -21.29
N ASP A 587 40.51 3.62 -20.55
CA ASP A 587 41.05 2.36 -21.09
C ASP A 587 40.03 1.56 -21.91
N LYS A 588 38.73 1.82 -21.74
CA LYS A 588 37.69 1.22 -22.60
C LYS A 588 37.55 1.95 -23.93
N ASP A 589 37.77 3.24 -23.98
CA ASP A 589 37.76 4.02 -25.24
C ASP A 589 39.02 3.84 -26.06
N ALA A 590 40.15 3.43 -25.47
CA ALA A 590 41.41 3.19 -26.17
C ALA A 590 41.54 1.80 -26.83
N GLN A 591 40.65 0.83 -26.48
CA GLN A 591 40.65 -0.50 -27.12
C GLN A 591 39.60 -0.65 -28.22
N ALA A 592 38.84 0.39 -28.53
CA ALA A 592 37.78 0.37 -29.57
C ALA A 592 38.25 0.91 -30.95
N SER A 593 39.52 1.27 -31.13
CA SER A 593 40.04 1.73 -32.41
C SER A 593 41.06 0.71 -33.00
N GLY A 594 40.50 -0.33 -33.63
CA GLY A 594 41.35 -1.24 -34.41
C GLY A 594 40.70 -2.59 -34.71
N SER A 595 39.76 -2.61 -35.62
CA SER A 595 39.61 -3.60 -36.70
C SER A 595 38.30 -3.30 -37.48
N GLU A 596 38.52 -2.95 -38.74
CA GLU A 596 37.51 -2.85 -39.78
C GLU A 596 36.95 -4.22 -40.14
N GLY A 597 35.67 -4.31 -40.36
CA GLY A 597 34.97 -5.49 -40.87
C GLY A 597 33.47 -5.24 -41.00
N GLU A 598 33.09 -4.90 -42.24
CA GLU A 598 31.68 -4.66 -42.66
C GLU A 598 30.70 -5.76 -42.25
N GLU A 599 29.53 -5.38 -41.73
CA GLU A 599 28.26 -5.84 -42.27
C GLU A 599 27.10 -4.97 -41.78
N LYS A 600 26.31 -4.50 -42.74
CA LYS A 600 25.12 -3.64 -42.59
C LYS A 600 23.95 -4.41 -41.98
N ARG A 601 23.28 -3.78 -41.01
CA ARG A 601 21.80 -3.69 -41.00
C ARG A 601 21.30 -2.58 -40.04
N PRO A 602 20.10 -2.03 -40.27
CA PRO A 602 19.79 -0.65 -39.99
C PRO A 602 19.10 -0.40 -38.66
N GLY A 603 19.28 0.83 -38.24
CA GLY A 603 18.90 1.52 -37.06
C GLY A 603 17.55 1.30 -36.40
N THR A 604 17.57 1.57 -35.13
CA THR A 604 16.44 2.15 -34.41
C THR A 604 16.96 3.06 -33.29
N SER A 605 16.42 4.24 -33.38
CA SER A 605 16.36 5.38 -32.48
C SER A 605 16.78 5.19 -31.04
N THR A 606 17.72 6.04 -30.63
CA THR A 606 17.97 6.49 -29.25
C THR A 606 16.69 7.00 -28.60
N SER A 607 16.19 6.26 -27.61
CA SER A 607 15.25 6.80 -26.66
C SER A 607 16.02 7.50 -25.54
N ALA A 608 15.78 8.80 -25.42
CA ALA A 608 16.15 9.57 -24.26
C ALA A 608 15.48 8.95 -23.02
N ALA A 609 16.30 8.54 -22.05
CA ALA A 609 15.82 8.19 -20.74
C ALA A 609 15.38 9.47 -20.03
N GLU A 610 14.10 9.81 -20.11
CA GLU A 610 13.52 10.77 -19.19
C GLU A 610 13.39 10.09 -17.82
N SER A 611 14.15 10.64 -16.89
CA SER A 611 14.14 10.27 -15.49
C SER A 611 12.75 10.56 -14.88
N LEU A 612 12.11 9.52 -14.36
CA LEU A 612 11.05 9.64 -13.35
C LEU A 612 11.55 10.56 -12.22
N PRO A 613 10.68 11.43 -11.66
CA PRO A 613 11.08 12.29 -10.57
C PRO A 613 11.62 11.44 -9.41
N GLU A 614 12.85 11.67 -9.03
CA GLU A 614 13.44 11.15 -7.81
C GLU A 614 12.53 11.57 -6.65
N MET A 615 11.75 10.62 -6.15
CA MET A 615 11.14 10.76 -4.84
C MET A 615 12.26 10.69 -3.81
N SER A 616 12.82 11.84 -3.48
CA SER A 616 13.50 12.00 -2.21
C SER A 616 12.44 11.79 -1.15
N ALA A 617 12.43 10.59 -0.56
CA ALA A 617 11.68 10.32 0.66
C ALA A 617 12.31 11.19 1.76
N ASP A 618 11.85 12.43 1.84
CA ASP A 618 12.13 13.30 2.97
C ASP A 618 11.31 12.75 4.14
N MET A 619 11.86 11.68 4.75
CA MET A 619 11.31 11.07 5.95
C MET A 619 11.59 12.03 7.11
N SER A 620 10.61 12.84 7.47
CA SER A 620 10.69 13.58 8.73
C SER A 620 10.59 12.59 9.90
N VAL A 621 11.74 12.23 10.42
CA VAL A 621 11.86 11.35 11.58
C VAL A 621 11.67 12.20 12.83
N LYS A 622 10.56 12.02 13.56
CA LYS A 622 10.41 12.57 14.90
C LYS A 622 11.10 11.66 15.90
N GLU A 623 12.11 12.17 16.56
CA GLU A 623 12.73 11.50 17.71
C GLU A 623 11.79 11.58 18.93
N VAL A 624 11.32 10.42 19.39
CA VAL A 624 10.55 10.31 20.63
C VAL A 624 11.45 9.74 21.72
N ARG A 625 11.77 10.53 22.71
CA ARG A 625 12.45 10.07 23.92
C ARG A 625 11.43 9.36 24.82
N ASN A 626 11.62 8.08 25.06
CA ASN A 626 10.91 7.40 26.15
C ASN A 626 11.69 7.57 27.45
N PRO A 627 11.05 8.06 28.55
CA PRO A 627 11.67 8.06 29.85
C PRO A 627 11.81 6.61 30.35
N ALA A 628 12.95 6.32 30.97
CA ALA A 628 13.20 5.06 31.64
C ALA A 628 12.19 4.86 32.77
N SER A 629 11.70 3.63 32.92
CA SER A 629 10.80 3.20 33.99
C SER A 629 11.35 3.52 35.39
N GLU A 630 10.68 4.44 36.09
CA GLU A 630 10.79 4.53 37.54
C GLU A 630 9.70 3.62 38.18
N SER A 631 10.15 2.87 39.17
CA SER A 631 9.38 1.94 39.95
C SER A 631 8.38 2.68 40.85
N GLU A 632 7.19 2.08 40.95
CA GLU A 632 6.14 2.45 41.91
C GLU A 632 6.62 2.40 43.35
N THR A 633 6.33 3.44 44.14
CA THR A 633 5.91 3.35 45.53
C THR A 633 4.86 4.40 45.82
N SER A 634 3.81 3.89 46.43
CA SER A 634 2.58 4.53 46.89
C SER A 634 2.80 5.67 47.90
N ASP A 635 1.99 6.68 47.97
CA ASP A 635 0.92 6.99 48.91
C ASP A 635 0.63 8.51 49.07
N VAL A 636 -0.65 8.83 48.93
CA VAL A 636 -1.54 9.64 49.78
C VAL A 636 -1.47 11.18 49.83
N GLU A 637 -2.62 11.72 49.42
CA GLU A 637 -3.42 12.86 49.89
C GLU A 637 -2.99 14.34 49.75
N ALA A 638 -3.82 15.00 48.97
CA ALA A 638 -4.71 16.15 49.32
C ALA A 638 -4.20 17.61 49.30
N ARG A 639 -5.04 18.37 48.59
CA ARG A 639 -5.43 19.81 48.73
C ARG A 639 -4.75 20.87 47.91
N SER A 640 -5.61 21.40 47.01
CA SER A 640 -5.59 22.79 46.46
C SER A 640 -6.02 23.81 47.54
N PRO A 641 -6.08 25.13 47.32
CA PRO A 641 -5.85 26.00 46.16
C PRO A 641 -5.09 27.32 46.46
N GLY A 642 -4.80 28.17 45.46
CA GLY A 642 -4.39 29.53 45.69
C GLY A 642 -3.96 30.29 44.41
N GLU A 643 -4.83 31.17 43.99
CA GLU A 643 -4.64 32.21 42.97
C GLU A 643 -3.43 33.14 43.20
N ALA A 644 -2.84 33.62 42.12
CA ALA A 644 -2.65 35.07 41.89
C ALA A 644 -1.81 35.33 40.62
N THR A 645 -2.31 36.19 39.77
CA THR A 645 -1.70 36.83 38.59
C THR A 645 -1.04 38.19 38.98
N PRO A 646 -0.52 38.99 38.00
CA PRO A 646 0.91 39.22 37.72
C PRO A 646 1.38 40.63 38.10
N PRO A 647 2.58 41.14 37.78
CA PRO A 647 2.69 42.08 36.67
C PRO A 647 4.06 42.25 35.94
N SER A 648 3.91 42.66 34.65
CA SER A 648 4.68 43.68 33.89
C SER A 648 6.20 43.59 33.65
N THR A 649 6.50 43.59 32.33
CA THR A 649 7.68 43.97 31.54
C THR A 649 8.44 45.26 32.01
N PRO A 650 9.66 45.63 31.52
CA PRO A 650 10.19 45.45 30.15
C PRO A 650 11.73 45.24 30.04
N GLY A 651 12.23 44.95 28.84
CA GLY A 651 13.67 45.05 28.55
C GLY A 651 14.11 44.37 27.26
N THR A 652 14.14 45.13 26.19
CA THR A 652 14.69 44.81 24.85
C THR A 652 16.14 44.34 24.88
N SER A 653 16.44 43.23 24.23
CA SER A 653 17.69 43.06 23.49
C SER A 653 17.46 42.20 22.23
N ARG A 654 17.70 42.88 21.14
CA ARG A 654 17.66 42.42 19.75
C ARG A 654 18.82 41.47 19.53
N ILE A 655 18.55 40.18 19.43
CA ILE A 655 19.54 39.21 18.92
C ILE A 655 19.13 38.89 17.48
N GLU A 656 20.03 39.24 16.59
CA GLU A 656 19.94 38.97 15.15
C GLU A 656 19.78 37.48 14.90
N ARG A 657 18.62 37.08 14.36
CA ARG A 657 18.44 35.79 13.71
C ARG A 657 19.14 35.85 12.37
N LYS A 658 20.35 35.30 12.31
CA LYS A 658 20.94 34.89 11.03
C LYS A 658 20.02 33.90 10.37
N ALA A 659 19.43 34.32 9.27
CA ALA A 659 18.66 33.48 8.36
C ALA A 659 19.58 32.36 7.86
N ILE A 660 19.29 31.12 8.25
CA ILE A 660 19.84 29.94 7.59
C ILE A 660 19.15 29.88 6.23
N GLY A 661 19.92 30.18 5.20
CA GLY A 661 19.45 30.20 3.82
C GLY A 661 18.79 28.87 3.44
N ARG A 662 17.61 28.96 2.88
CA ARG A 662 17.00 27.91 2.07
C ARG A 662 18.02 27.53 1.01
N SER A 663 18.58 26.33 1.12
CA SER A 663 19.34 25.71 0.04
C SER A 663 18.38 25.52 -1.12
N ALA A 664 18.57 26.33 -2.16
CA ALA A 664 17.91 26.15 -3.44
C ALA A 664 18.21 24.75 -3.97
N SER A 665 17.18 24.05 -4.41
CA SER A 665 17.28 22.85 -5.21
C SER A 665 18.04 23.18 -6.49
N VAL A 666 19.31 22.85 -6.54
CA VAL A 666 20.13 22.93 -7.76
C VAL A 666 19.95 21.62 -8.50
N THR A 667 19.06 21.60 -9.46
CA THR A 667 19.08 20.67 -10.59
C THR A 667 20.32 21.02 -11.43
N SER A 668 21.45 20.45 -11.09
CA SER A 668 22.60 20.34 -11.99
C SER A 668 23.23 18.96 -11.76
N SER A 669 23.44 18.22 -12.83
CA SER A 669 24.17 16.96 -12.93
C SER A 669 25.65 17.14 -12.59
N GLY A 670 25.95 17.69 -11.42
CA GLY A 670 27.28 17.75 -10.84
C GLY A 670 27.48 16.50 -10.00
N SER A 671 28.31 15.56 -10.46
CA SER A 671 28.69 14.40 -9.66
C SER A 671 29.20 14.88 -8.30
N PHE A 672 28.66 14.32 -7.20
CA PHE A 672 29.12 14.59 -5.84
C PHE A 672 30.64 14.42 -5.72
N VAL A 673 31.30 15.37 -5.09
CA VAL A 673 32.75 15.34 -4.81
C VAL A 673 32.94 15.40 -3.31
N ALA A 674 33.47 14.32 -2.73
CA ALA A 674 33.81 14.29 -1.32
C ALA A 674 34.94 15.28 -1.03
N THR A 675 34.79 16.09 0.02
CA THR A 675 35.82 17.02 0.52
C THR A 675 36.29 16.60 1.91
N PRO A 676 37.52 16.95 2.30
CA PRO A 676 38.04 16.66 3.64
C PRO A 676 37.13 17.20 4.76
N GLU A 677 36.62 18.42 4.58
CA GLU A 677 35.74 19.10 5.55
C GLU A 677 34.40 18.34 5.70
N TRP A 678 33.85 17.87 4.58
CA TRP A 678 32.65 17.05 4.61
C TRP A 678 32.91 15.72 5.34
N VAL A 679 34.00 15.03 5.08
CA VAL A 679 34.37 13.80 5.80
C VAL A 679 34.50 14.07 7.30
N GLN A 680 35.19 15.16 7.68
CA GLN A 680 35.38 15.51 9.09
C GLN A 680 34.09 15.88 9.79
N SER A 681 33.10 16.48 9.09
CA SER A 681 31.81 16.91 9.64
C SER A 681 30.98 15.75 10.22
N TRP A 682 31.09 14.55 9.64
CA TRP A 682 30.37 13.37 10.09
C TRP A 682 31.25 12.32 10.79
N LYS A 683 32.55 12.21 10.46
CA LYS A 683 33.45 11.24 11.08
C LYS A 683 33.49 11.37 12.61
N GLN A 684 33.55 12.60 13.13
CA GLN A 684 33.56 12.86 14.57
C GLN A 684 32.27 12.47 15.28
N LYS A 685 31.16 12.35 14.53
CA LYS A 685 29.84 11.96 15.04
C LYS A 685 29.59 10.45 15.00
N LEU A 686 30.51 9.65 14.43
CA LEU A 686 30.36 8.20 14.39
C LEU A 686 30.23 7.62 15.81
N PRO A 687 29.19 6.83 16.10
CA PRO A 687 28.96 6.32 17.45
C PRO A 687 29.84 5.11 17.77
N LEU A 688 31.19 5.31 17.74
CA LEU A 688 32.18 4.28 17.95
C LEU A 688 32.59 4.09 19.42
N GLN A 689 32.28 5.03 20.30
CA GLN A 689 32.81 5.07 21.67
C GLN A 689 32.51 3.80 22.46
N THR A 690 31.29 3.32 22.44
CA THR A 690 30.87 2.12 23.19
C THR A 690 31.58 0.87 22.65
N ILE A 691 31.62 0.71 21.34
CA ILE A 691 32.26 -0.44 20.67
C ILE A 691 33.77 -0.44 20.96
N MET A 692 34.42 0.70 20.81
CA MET A 692 35.88 0.83 21.07
C MET A 692 36.19 0.55 22.54
N ARG A 693 35.34 1.02 23.48
CA ARG A 693 35.53 0.71 24.91
C ARG A 693 35.36 -0.77 25.21
N MET A 694 34.35 -1.42 24.61
CA MET A 694 34.17 -2.88 24.72
C MET A 694 35.39 -3.63 24.18
N LEU A 695 35.92 -3.25 23.03
CA LEU A 695 37.13 -3.87 22.43
C LEU A 695 38.34 -3.69 23.33
N GLN A 696 38.56 -2.50 23.90
CA GLN A 696 39.68 -2.24 24.82
C GLN A 696 39.64 -3.14 26.07
N VAL A 697 38.44 -3.50 26.55
CA VAL A 697 38.28 -4.34 27.74
C VAL A 697 38.36 -5.82 27.38
N LEU A 698 37.64 -6.27 26.34
CA LEU A 698 37.45 -7.70 26.07
C LEU A 698 38.58 -8.32 25.25
N VAL A 699 39.22 -7.58 24.31
CA VAL A 699 40.29 -8.15 23.47
C VAL A 699 41.43 -8.69 24.30
N PRO A 700 42.03 -7.93 25.27
CA PRO A 700 43.11 -8.46 26.10
C PRO A 700 42.69 -9.68 26.95
N GLN A 701 41.43 -9.72 27.42
CA GLN A 701 40.93 -10.84 28.22
C GLN A 701 40.81 -12.11 27.37
N VAL A 702 40.25 -11.99 26.16
CA VAL A 702 40.13 -13.10 25.20
C VAL A 702 41.50 -13.60 24.78
N GLU A 703 42.42 -12.71 24.43
CA GLU A 703 43.80 -13.07 24.05
C GLU A 703 44.52 -13.79 25.20
N LYS A 704 44.39 -13.31 26.44
CA LYS A 704 44.95 -13.95 27.62
C LYS A 704 44.43 -15.36 27.80
N ILE A 705 43.11 -15.57 27.74
CA ILE A 705 42.52 -16.89 27.89
C ILE A 705 42.93 -17.85 26.77
N CYS A 706 42.97 -17.37 25.53
CA CYS A 706 43.46 -18.18 24.42
C CYS A 706 44.92 -18.65 24.63
N ILE A 707 45.78 -17.79 25.17
CA ILE A 707 47.18 -18.12 25.48
C ILE A 707 47.23 -19.07 26.70
N ASP A 708 46.59 -18.72 27.82
CA ASP A 708 46.70 -19.46 29.08
C ASP A 708 46.08 -20.88 29.00
N LYS A 709 45.01 -21.06 28.23
CA LYS A 709 44.31 -22.35 28.08
C LYS A 709 44.60 -23.05 26.73
N GLY A 710 45.38 -22.43 25.84
CA GLY A 710 45.63 -22.98 24.49
C GLY A 710 44.36 -23.17 23.67
N LEU A 711 43.36 -22.28 23.85
CA LEU A 711 42.05 -22.40 23.21
C LEU A 711 42.17 -22.11 21.71
N THR A 712 41.76 -23.07 20.89
CA THR A 712 41.62 -22.96 19.44
C THR A 712 40.18 -23.05 18.98
N ASP A 713 39.29 -23.47 19.85
CA ASP A 713 37.87 -23.65 19.55
C ASP A 713 37.06 -22.37 19.83
N GLU A 714 36.32 -21.91 18.81
CA GLU A 714 35.43 -20.75 18.88
C GLU A 714 34.35 -20.92 19.95
N SER A 715 33.85 -22.15 20.15
CA SER A 715 32.75 -22.44 21.08
C SER A 715 33.12 -22.16 22.52
N GLU A 716 34.38 -22.40 22.93
CA GLU A 716 34.87 -22.12 24.28
C GLU A 716 35.06 -20.62 24.53
N ILE A 717 35.51 -19.88 23.52
CA ILE A 717 35.62 -18.42 23.60
C ILE A 717 34.23 -17.79 23.73
N ILE A 718 33.25 -18.29 23.00
CA ILE A 718 31.86 -17.82 23.09
C ILE A 718 31.27 -18.13 24.48
N LYS A 719 31.52 -19.32 25.02
CA LYS A 719 31.10 -19.66 26.39
C LYS A 719 31.74 -18.71 27.43
N PHE A 720 33.01 -18.37 27.27
CA PHE A 720 33.64 -17.38 28.14
C PHE A 720 32.94 -16.01 28.05
N LEU A 721 32.63 -15.55 26.85
CA LEU A 721 31.93 -14.29 26.65
C LEU A 721 30.49 -14.30 27.19
N GLN A 722 29.84 -15.45 27.25
CA GLN A 722 28.52 -15.60 27.86
C GLN A 722 28.52 -15.33 29.39
N HIS A 723 29.63 -15.58 30.06
CA HIS A 723 29.80 -15.33 31.49
C HIS A 723 30.46 -13.98 31.80
N GLY A 724 30.85 -13.24 30.77
CA GLY A 724 31.47 -11.92 30.88
C GLY A 724 30.41 -10.86 31.23
N THR A 725 30.77 -9.91 32.08
CA THR A 725 29.95 -8.74 32.37
C THR A 725 30.71 -7.46 32.03
N LEU A 726 30.02 -6.52 31.43
CA LEU A 726 30.54 -5.16 31.15
C LEU A 726 29.92 -4.11 32.08
N VAL A 727 29.23 -4.51 33.13
CA VAL A 727 28.60 -3.59 34.07
C VAL A 727 29.64 -2.67 34.69
N GLY A 728 29.43 -1.37 34.59
CA GLY A 728 30.33 -0.32 35.06
C GLY A 728 31.57 -0.06 34.17
N LEU A 729 31.75 -0.82 33.09
CA LEU A 729 32.87 -0.66 32.15
C LEU A 729 32.50 0.09 30.88
N LEU A 730 31.24 0.06 30.50
CA LEU A 730 30.72 0.79 29.33
C LEU A 730 30.28 2.21 29.72
N PRO A 731 30.25 3.15 28.75
CA PRO A 731 29.59 4.43 28.93
C PRO A 731 28.11 4.27 29.34
N VAL A 732 27.55 5.30 30.00
CA VAL A 732 26.12 5.32 30.32
C VAL A 732 25.29 5.12 29.05
N PRO A 733 24.33 4.20 29.05
CA PRO A 733 23.50 3.96 27.89
C PRO A 733 22.76 5.22 27.43
N HIS A 734 22.79 5.48 26.13
CA HIS A 734 21.95 6.53 25.56
C HIS A 734 20.47 6.14 25.61
N PRO A 735 19.55 7.08 25.73
CA PRO A 735 18.12 6.77 25.63
C PRO A 735 17.82 6.03 24.31
N ILE A 736 16.92 5.04 24.37
CA ILE A 736 16.47 4.33 23.18
C ILE A 736 15.69 5.31 22.30
N LEU A 737 16.19 5.54 21.10
CA LEU A 737 15.54 6.37 20.09
C LEU A 737 14.86 5.46 19.07
N ILE A 738 13.54 5.56 18.98
CA ILE A 738 12.74 4.84 17.97
C ILE A 738 12.31 5.82 16.91
N ARG A 739 12.66 5.51 15.66
CA ARG A 739 12.27 6.29 14.49
C ARG A 739 10.93 5.79 13.99
N LYS A 740 9.86 6.58 14.24
CA LYS A 740 8.52 6.27 13.76
C LYS A 740 8.32 6.80 12.35
N TYR A 741 7.80 5.92 11.50
CA TYR A 741 7.42 6.28 10.15
C TYR A 741 6.16 7.18 10.17
N GLN A 742 6.15 8.23 9.38
CA GLN A 742 5.01 9.07 9.08
C GLN A 742 4.96 9.33 7.56
N ALA A 743 3.82 8.99 6.95
CA ALA A 743 3.61 9.28 5.55
C ALA A 743 3.48 10.81 5.35
N ASN A 744 4.32 11.37 4.48
CA ASN A 744 4.15 12.74 3.99
C ASN A 744 3.22 12.77 2.77
N SER A 745 2.88 13.96 2.27
CA SER A 745 2.00 14.11 1.10
C SER A 745 2.53 13.41 -0.15
N GLY A 746 3.85 13.43 -0.38
CA GLY A 746 4.48 12.71 -1.49
C GLY A 746 4.34 11.20 -1.36
N THR A 747 4.49 10.65 -0.14
CA THR A 747 4.27 9.23 0.12
C THR A 747 2.80 8.84 -0.08
N GLN A 748 1.86 9.66 0.37
CA GLN A 748 0.43 9.42 0.16
C GLN A 748 0.06 9.42 -1.33
N MET A 749 0.58 10.37 -2.10
CA MET A 749 0.39 10.41 -3.55
C MET A 749 0.98 9.18 -4.24
N TRP A 750 2.19 8.75 -3.84
CA TRP A 750 2.81 7.54 -4.35
C TRP A 750 1.96 6.29 -4.05
N PHE A 751 1.44 6.15 -2.83
CA PHE A 751 0.58 5.02 -2.47
C PHE A 751 -0.71 5.00 -3.27
N ARG A 752 -1.35 6.14 -3.49
CA ARG A 752 -2.56 6.24 -4.33
C ARG A 752 -2.26 5.82 -5.77
N THR A 753 -1.16 6.30 -6.34
CA THR A 753 -0.71 5.91 -7.69
C THR A 753 -0.42 4.40 -7.76
N TYR A 754 0.29 3.86 -6.77
CA TYR A 754 0.60 2.44 -6.69
C TYR A 754 -0.65 1.58 -6.57
N MET A 755 -1.58 1.94 -5.71
CA MET A 755 -2.85 1.25 -5.51
C MET A 755 -3.66 1.17 -6.82
N TRP A 756 -3.84 2.29 -7.50
CA TRP A 756 -4.54 2.31 -8.79
C TRP A 756 -3.78 1.56 -9.88
N GLY A 757 -2.45 1.58 -9.84
CA GLY A 757 -1.61 0.78 -10.74
C GLY A 757 -1.82 -0.73 -10.56
N ILE A 758 -1.91 -1.21 -9.32
CA ILE A 758 -2.24 -2.62 -9.04
C ILE A 758 -3.63 -2.96 -9.57
N ILE A 759 -4.63 -2.13 -9.27
CA ILE A 759 -6.02 -2.33 -9.72
C ILE A 759 -6.09 -2.40 -11.24
N TYR A 760 -5.42 -1.48 -11.94
CA TYR A 760 -5.32 -1.48 -13.40
C TYR A 760 -4.74 -2.79 -13.93
N LEU A 761 -3.61 -3.24 -13.39
CA LEU A 761 -2.91 -4.45 -13.83
C LEU A 761 -3.67 -5.75 -13.53
N ARG A 762 -4.55 -5.76 -12.53
CA ARG A 762 -5.34 -6.93 -12.16
C ARG A 762 -6.60 -7.08 -12.99
N ASN A 763 -7.28 -6.01 -13.31
CA ASN A 763 -8.55 -6.04 -14.03
C ASN A 763 -8.33 -6.14 -15.56
N ILE A 764 -7.75 -7.25 -16.00
CA ILE A 764 -7.44 -7.55 -17.40
C ILE A 764 -8.59 -8.28 -18.08
N ASP A 765 -9.39 -9.04 -17.35
CA ASP A 765 -10.53 -9.82 -17.85
C ASP A 765 -11.81 -9.47 -17.06
N PRO A 766 -12.64 -8.55 -17.58
CA PRO A 766 -12.49 -7.75 -18.80
C PRO A 766 -11.42 -6.64 -18.67
N PRO A 767 -10.85 -6.17 -19.80
CA PRO A 767 -9.82 -5.12 -19.79
C PRO A 767 -10.46 -3.73 -19.62
N ILE A 768 -10.99 -3.43 -18.43
CA ILE A 768 -11.82 -2.24 -18.14
C ILE A 768 -11.11 -0.95 -18.56
N TRP A 769 -9.82 -0.80 -18.23
CA TRP A 769 -9.06 0.45 -18.47
C TRP A 769 -7.97 0.33 -19.52
N TYR A 770 -7.73 -0.88 -20.05
CA TYR A 770 -6.52 -1.19 -20.83
C TYR A 770 -6.37 -0.35 -22.13
N ASP A 771 -7.47 -0.03 -22.79
CA ASP A 771 -7.53 0.69 -24.06
C ASP A 771 -7.91 2.19 -23.89
N THR A 772 -7.84 2.71 -22.65
CA THR A 772 -8.13 4.10 -22.30
C THR A 772 -6.85 4.89 -22.00
N ASP A 773 -6.93 6.22 -22.10
CA ASP A 773 -5.80 7.16 -21.89
C ASP A 773 -5.64 7.50 -20.39
N VAL A 774 -5.08 6.57 -19.63
CA VAL A 774 -4.79 6.73 -18.20
C VAL A 774 -3.62 7.69 -18.00
N LYS A 775 -3.75 8.70 -17.13
CA LYS A 775 -2.77 9.78 -16.89
C LYS A 775 -2.06 9.70 -15.53
N LEU A 776 -2.60 8.92 -14.61
CA LEU A 776 -2.06 8.82 -13.23
C LEU A 776 -0.67 8.14 -13.19
N PHE A 777 -0.38 7.23 -14.13
CA PHE A 777 0.88 6.48 -14.20
C PHE A 777 1.18 6.07 -15.66
N GLU A 778 2.44 5.80 -15.92
CA GLU A 778 2.90 5.25 -17.20
C GLU A 778 3.36 3.81 -17.02
N ILE A 779 2.94 2.93 -17.93
CA ILE A 779 3.39 1.53 -17.96
C ILE A 779 4.50 1.43 -18.99
N GLN A 780 5.73 1.26 -18.50
CA GLN A 780 6.85 0.92 -19.38
C GLN A 780 6.74 -0.56 -19.76
N ARG A 781 6.46 -0.82 -21.02
CA ARG A 781 6.57 -2.16 -21.59
C ARG A 781 8.05 -2.52 -21.68
N VAL A 782 8.48 -3.54 -20.94
CA VAL A 782 9.84 -4.10 -20.97
C VAL A 782 9.97 -5.02 -22.17
#